data_bd8ac20a09ac38860b34f96e55c85b3f
#
_entry.id   bd8ac20a09ac38860b34f96e55c85b3f
#
_cell.length_a   1.000
_cell.length_b   1.000
_cell.length_c   1.000
_cell.angle_alpha   90.00
_cell.angle_beta   90.00
_cell.angle_gamma   90.00
#
_symmetry.space_group_name_H-M   'P 1'
#
loop_
_entity.id
_entity.type
_entity.pdbx_description
1 polymer ?
#
loop_
_entity_poly.entity_id
_entity_poly.type
_entity_poly.pdbx_seq_one_letter_code
_entity_poly.pdbx_strand_id
1 'polypeptide(L)'
;MKVYQTNEIKNIALLGSKGSGKTTLAEAMLYECGVIKRRGTIEAKNTVSDSFPVEKEYGYSVFSTVFYAEFLNKKLNVIDCPGADDFVGNAITALNVTDTGVILINSQYGVEVGTQNIFRTTQSLKKPVIFALNQLDGEKADYENVMEQMREHFGNKIVAIQYPIQCGPGFNAMIDVLLMKKYSWGPDGGTPTIEDIPADEKEKALELHQALVEAAAENDETLMEKFFDQGHLSEDEMREGIRKGLVDRSIYPVFCVSAAKDMGVRRMMEFLGNVVPFVEEMSAPETTDGVTVKPDSNGPLSLYFFKTTVEPHIGEVSYFKVMSGTLTPGVDLENVTRGSRERIAQLYCVCGNIKTQVDKLCAGDIGATVKLKDVRTGNTLDAKDCDYRFDFIRFPEPKYRRAIRPVTESDAEKLMGILTRMHEEDPTWVIEQSKELKQTILSGQGEFHLRTLKWRVENNDKLPIIFEEPRIPYRETITKAARADYRHKKQSGGAGQSGEVHLIIEPYTEGMPAPDTYKFGNQEYKMSVRDTQEIPLAWGGKLVVHNCIVGGAIDARFIPAIVKGLMDRMEQGPLTGSYARDVRVCIYDGKMHPVDSNEISFRLAGRNAFSEAFRNANPKVLEPVYDVDVMVPGDVMGDVMSDLQGRRAIIMGMSSDNGFEKISARVPLKEMSSYSTALSSITGGRSAFTMKFASYELVPSDVQEKLLKEYAEKAQADE
;
A
#
# COMPACT_ATOMS: atom_id res chain seq x y z
N MET A 1 18.66 21.26 22.59
CA MET A 1 17.77 20.16 22.98
C MET A 1 18.56 19.10 23.73
N LYS A 2 17.99 18.51 24.77
CA LYS A 2 18.60 17.39 25.53
C LYS A 2 18.77 16.17 24.59
N VAL A 3 19.86 15.41 24.80
CA VAL A 3 20.02 14.10 24.16
C VAL A 3 19.22 13.06 24.95
N TYR A 4 18.30 12.38 24.27
CA TYR A 4 17.48 11.35 24.89
C TYR A 4 18.08 9.97 24.64
N GLN A 5 18.09 9.14 25.68
CA GLN A 5 18.55 7.75 25.58
C GLN A 5 17.44 6.85 25.06
N THR A 6 17.79 5.67 24.58
CA THR A 6 16.81 4.70 24.02
C THR A 6 15.64 4.43 24.98
N ASN A 7 15.90 4.34 26.27
CA ASN A 7 14.87 4.11 27.30
C ASN A 7 14.10 5.38 27.72
N GLU A 8 14.31 6.49 27.04
CA GLU A 8 13.57 7.74 27.23
C GLU A 8 12.71 8.10 26.01
N ILE A 9 12.75 7.29 24.96
CA ILE A 9 12.13 7.57 23.66
C ILE A 9 10.87 6.70 23.47
N LYS A 10 9.77 7.34 23.09
CA LYS A 10 8.51 6.68 22.76
C LYS A 10 8.05 7.11 21.37
N ASN A 11 7.79 6.16 20.51
CA ASN A 11 7.41 6.39 19.13
C ASN A 11 5.94 6.04 18.92
N ILE A 12 5.14 7.00 18.46
CA ILE A 12 3.68 6.95 18.47
C ILE A 12 3.14 7.38 17.09
N ALA A 13 2.17 6.64 16.58
CA ALA A 13 1.42 7.02 15.39
C ALA A 13 0.01 7.46 15.78
N LEU A 14 -0.43 8.63 15.30
CA LEU A 14 -1.81 9.06 15.41
C LEU A 14 -2.60 8.57 14.20
N LEU A 15 -3.61 7.78 14.44
CA LEU A 15 -4.38 7.06 13.45
C LEU A 15 -5.87 7.31 13.64
N GLY A 16 -6.67 7.00 12.64
CA GLY A 16 -8.14 7.09 12.71
C GLY A 16 -8.73 7.49 11.38
N SER A 17 -10.05 7.40 11.28
CA SER A 17 -10.80 7.80 10.09
C SER A 17 -10.67 9.30 9.80
N LYS A 18 -10.97 9.67 8.57
CA LYS A 18 -11.08 11.07 8.19
C LYS A 18 -12.11 11.78 9.09
N GLY A 19 -11.74 12.94 9.61
CA GLY A 19 -12.61 13.71 10.50
C GLY A 19 -12.63 13.26 11.97
N SER A 20 -11.75 12.32 12.36
CA SER A 20 -11.63 11.90 13.77
C SER A 20 -10.88 12.90 14.66
N GLY A 21 -10.23 13.90 14.06
CA GLY A 21 -9.58 15.00 14.80
C GLY A 21 -8.10 14.80 15.10
N LYS A 22 -7.39 13.99 14.34
CA LYS A 22 -5.95 13.70 14.54
C LYS A 22 -5.09 14.96 14.51
N THR A 23 -5.26 15.79 13.50
CA THR A 23 -4.50 17.05 13.36
C THR A 23 -4.81 18.02 14.50
N THR A 24 -6.06 18.12 14.90
CA THR A 24 -6.47 18.94 16.05
C THR A 24 -5.85 18.40 17.35
N LEU A 25 -5.77 17.07 17.51
CA LEU A 25 -5.10 16.47 18.66
C LEU A 25 -3.59 16.76 18.64
N ALA A 26 -2.94 16.66 17.48
CA ALA A 26 -1.53 17.01 17.33
C ALA A 26 -1.26 18.46 17.75
N GLU A 27 -2.09 19.40 17.33
CA GLU A 27 -2.00 20.80 17.75
C GLU A 27 -2.14 20.96 19.28
N ALA A 28 -3.11 20.27 19.87
CA ALA A 28 -3.30 20.31 21.32
C ALA A 28 -2.11 19.70 22.07
N MET A 29 -1.53 18.60 21.57
CA MET A 29 -0.33 17.99 22.16
C MET A 29 0.87 18.93 22.11
N LEU A 30 1.12 19.58 20.97
CA LEU A 30 2.20 20.53 20.80
C LEU A 30 2.02 21.76 21.70
N TYR A 31 0.79 22.21 21.87
CA TYR A 31 0.46 23.31 22.78
C TYR A 31 0.71 22.93 24.24
N GLU A 32 0.26 21.77 24.68
CA GLU A 32 0.42 21.29 26.05
C GLU A 32 1.88 21.06 26.45
N CYS A 33 2.76 20.71 25.51
CA CYS A 33 4.20 20.56 25.78
C CYS A 33 5.01 21.83 25.52
N GLY A 34 4.37 22.92 25.15
CA GLY A 34 5.02 24.24 24.99
C GLY A 34 5.78 24.43 23.69
N VAL A 35 5.66 23.54 22.70
CA VAL A 35 6.29 23.69 21.38
C VAL A 35 5.68 24.85 20.61
N ILE A 36 4.36 24.98 20.69
CA ILE A 36 3.61 26.11 20.11
C ILE A 36 2.93 26.91 21.21
N LYS A 37 2.85 28.22 21.01
CA LYS A 37 2.24 29.15 21.96
C LYS A 37 0.74 29.32 21.75
N ARG A 38 0.26 28.96 20.57
CA ARG A 38 -1.14 29.08 20.17
C ARG A 38 -1.49 27.90 19.26
N ARG A 39 -2.63 27.29 19.53
CA ARG A 39 -3.14 26.23 18.69
C ARG A 39 -3.67 26.80 17.37
N GLY A 40 -3.22 26.23 16.26
CA GLY A 40 -3.79 26.49 14.95
C GLY A 40 -5.11 25.73 14.76
N THR A 41 -5.81 26.05 13.70
CA THR A 41 -7.02 25.32 13.28
C THR A 41 -6.94 24.98 11.80
N ILE A 42 -7.66 23.96 11.38
CA ILE A 42 -7.72 23.55 9.97
C ILE A 42 -8.34 24.69 9.13
N GLU A 43 -9.37 25.34 9.63
CA GLU A 43 -10.07 26.44 9.00
C GLU A 43 -9.15 27.67 8.79
N ALA A 44 -8.27 27.93 9.74
CA ALA A 44 -7.30 29.02 9.66
C ALA A 44 -6.04 28.64 8.84
N LYS A 45 -5.92 27.37 8.42
CA LYS A 45 -4.79 26.86 7.61
C LYS A 45 -3.41 27.09 8.23
N ASN A 46 -3.32 27.06 9.55
CA ASN A 46 -2.12 27.39 10.32
C ASN A 46 -1.68 26.31 11.31
N THR A 47 -2.08 25.08 11.10
CA THR A 47 -1.63 23.94 11.91
C THR A 47 -0.19 23.54 11.56
N VAL A 48 0.52 22.91 12.51
CA VAL A 48 1.87 22.37 12.28
C VAL A 48 1.81 21.22 11.27
N SER A 49 0.83 20.35 11.41
CA SER A 49 0.45 19.40 10.36
C SER A 49 -0.22 20.16 9.21
N ASP A 50 -0.43 19.49 8.08
CA ASP A 50 -1.11 20.08 6.92
C ASP A 50 -0.46 21.36 6.41
N SER A 51 0.87 21.39 6.42
CA SER A 51 1.66 22.55 6.01
C SER A 51 1.84 22.69 4.49
N PHE A 52 1.59 21.63 3.74
CA PHE A 52 1.73 21.65 2.27
C PHE A 52 0.58 22.40 1.60
N PRO A 53 0.86 23.09 0.46
CA PRO A 53 -0.20 23.85 -0.25
C PRO A 53 -1.44 23.03 -0.58
N VAL A 54 -1.27 21.78 -1.00
CA VAL A 54 -2.38 20.87 -1.32
C VAL A 54 -3.25 20.58 -0.10
N GLU A 55 -2.63 20.41 1.08
CA GLU A 55 -3.34 20.15 2.33
C GLU A 55 -4.15 21.37 2.78
N LYS A 56 -3.58 22.55 2.61
CA LYS A 56 -4.27 23.83 2.88
C LYS A 56 -5.43 24.07 1.95
N GLU A 57 -5.29 23.70 0.69
CA GLU A 57 -6.36 23.80 -0.30
C GLU A 57 -7.53 22.88 0.00
N TYR A 58 -7.24 21.64 0.30
CA TYR A 58 -8.27 20.62 0.56
C TYR A 58 -8.83 20.63 1.97
N GLY A 59 -8.09 21.19 2.94
CA GLY A 59 -8.51 21.22 4.35
C GLY A 59 -8.40 19.88 5.06
N TYR A 60 -7.54 18.97 4.59
CA TYR A 60 -7.24 17.70 5.25
C TYR A 60 -5.84 17.20 4.89
N SER A 61 -5.34 16.26 5.70
CA SER A 61 -4.00 15.71 5.56
C SER A 61 -3.88 14.78 4.35
N VAL A 62 -2.82 14.98 3.60
CA VAL A 62 -2.40 14.16 2.45
C VAL A 62 -1.14 13.38 2.79
N PHE A 63 -0.24 13.99 3.57
CA PHE A 63 0.99 13.39 4.06
C PHE A 63 0.96 13.24 5.58
N SER A 64 1.76 12.30 6.08
CA SER A 64 2.05 12.25 7.51
C SER A 64 2.92 13.43 7.91
N THR A 65 2.74 13.91 9.12
CA THR A 65 3.59 14.95 9.73
C THR A 65 4.31 14.37 10.93
N VAL A 66 5.63 14.48 10.91
CA VAL A 66 6.47 14.06 12.03
C VAL A 66 6.65 15.25 12.97
N PHE A 67 6.40 15.03 14.24
CA PHE A 67 6.74 16.00 15.28
C PHE A 67 7.22 15.29 16.54
N TYR A 68 7.78 16.05 17.47
CA TYR A 68 8.18 15.54 18.75
C TYR A 68 7.67 16.44 19.88
N ALA A 69 7.43 15.82 21.02
CA ALA A 69 7.07 16.50 22.26
C ALA A 69 8.02 16.06 23.37
N GLU A 70 8.63 17.04 24.05
CA GLU A 70 9.40 16.78 25.26
C GLU A 70 8.44 16.86 26.44
N PHE A 71 8.13 15.75 27.06
CA PHE A 71 7.13 15.66 28.10
C PHE A 71 7.54 14.63 29.16
N LEU A 72 7.48 14.99 30.43
CA LEU A 72 7.87 14.15 31.58
C LEU A 72 9.28 13.53 31.43
N ASN A 73 10.24 14.30 30.98
CA ASN A 73 11.63 13.88 30.71
C ASN A 73 11.73 12.76 29.66
N LYS A 74 10.72 12.59 28.84
CA LYS A 74 10.68 11.67 27.71
C LYS A 74 10.60 12.44 26.41
N LYS A 75 11.06 11.81 25.33
CA LYS A 75 10.82 12.29 23.98
C LYS A 75 9.73 11.45 23.34
N LEU A 76 8.60 12.07 23.07
CA LEU A 76 7.50 11.48 22.33
C LEU A 76 7.68 11.84 20.86
N ASN A 77 8.11 10.91 20.03
CA ASN A 77 8.07 11.08 18.59
C ASN A 77 6.68 10.69 18.11
N VAL A 78 6.00 11.58 17.43
CA VAL A 78 4.64 11.40 17.00
C VAL A 78 4.53 11.60 15.49
N ILE A 79 3.86 10.68 14.82
CA ILE A 79 3.58 10.80 13.39
C ILE A 79 2.06 10.93 13.23
N ASP A 80 1.62 12.11 12.84
CA ASP A 80 0.21 12.41 12.53
C ASP A 80 -0.09 11.94 11.11
N CYS A 81 -0.94 10.92 10.97
CA CYS A 81 -1.22 10.27 9.71
C CYS A 81 -2.52 10.78 9.06
N PRO A 82 -2.59 10.83 7.72
CA PRO A 82 -3.86 11.09 7.04
C PRO A 82 -4.93 10.06 7.41
N GLY A 83 -6.18 10.52 7.50
CA GLY A 83 -7.31 9.65 7.85
C GLY A 83 -8.04 9.06 6.65
N ALA A 84 -7.88 9.62 5.46
CA ALA A 84 -8.49 9.08 4.25
C ALA A 84 -7.81 7.79 3.80
N ASP A 85 -8.59 6.79 3.41
CA ASP A 85 -8.07 5.50 2.97
C ASP A 85 -7.15 5.60 1.76
N ASP A 86 -7.34 6.62 0.92
CA ASP A 86 -6.49 6.92 -0.23
C ASP A 86 -5.02 7.16 0.17
N PHE A 87 -4.78 7.62 1.39
CA PHE A 87 -3.44 7.91 1.90
C PHE A 87 -2.95 6.91 2.96
N VAL A 88 -3.52 5.72 2.96
CA VAL A 88 -3.20 4.65 3.93
C VAL A 88 -1.71 4.29 3.96
N GLY A 89 -0.99 4.48 2.87
CA GLY A 89 0.45 4.25 2.80
C GLY A 89 1.23 5.02 3.87
N ASN A 90 0.80 6.24 4.19
CA ASN A 90 1.41 7.04 5.25
C ASN A 90 1.22 6.39 6.63
N ALA A 91 0.03 5.88 6.91
CA ALA A 91 -0.25 5.19 8.17
C ALA A 91 0.54 3.88 8.31
N ILE A 92 0.64 3.12 7.22
CA ILE A 92 1.43 1.88 7.19
C ILE A 92 2.91 2.18 7.44
N THR A 93 3.46 3.20 6.80
CA THR A 93 4.84 3.65 7.03
C THR A 93 5.05 4.07 8.49
N ALA A 94 4.15 4.88 9.03
CA ALA A 94 4.23 5.32 10.41
C ALA A 94 4.20 4.15 11.40
N LEU A 95 3.32 3.19 11.21
CA LEU A 95 3.23 2.00 12.05
C LEU A 95 4.48 1.12 11.99
N ASN A 96 5.15 1.07 10.85
CA ASN A 96 6.39 0.30 10.72
C ASN A 96 7.56 0.91 11.50
N VAL A 97 7.56 2.21 11.73
CA VAL A 97 8.66 2.91 12.43
C VAL A 97 8.30 3.36 13.84
N THR A 98 7.04 3.22 14.24
CA THR A 98 6.59 3.52 15.60
C THR A 98 6.24 2.24 16.37
N ASP A 99 6.06 2.37 17.69
CA ASP A 99 5.81 1.23 18.57
C ASP A 99 4.35 1.11 19.00
N THR A 100 3.65 2.25 19.12
CA THR A 100 2.27 2.31 19.59
C THR A 100 1.41 3.14 18.65
N GLY A 101 0.26 2.61 18.29
CA GLY A 101 -0.77 3.34 17.55
C GLY A 101 -1.82 3.92 18.50
N VAL A 102 -2.14 5.20 18.34
CA VAL A 102 -3.28 5.86 18.99
C VAL A 102 -4.35 6.05 17.94
N ILE A 103 -5.44 5.31 18.07
CA ILE A 103 -6.57 5.37 17.12
C ILE A 103 -7.63 6.28 17.69
N LEU A 104 -7.88 7.40 17.00
CA LEU A 104 -8.95 8.32 17.34
C LEU A 104 -10.26 7.86 16.73
N ILE A 105 -11.32 7.93 17.51
CA ILE A 105 -12.68 7.66 17.07
C ILE A 105 -13.51 8.92 17.30
N ASN A 106 -14.23 9.34 16.25
CA ASN A 106 -15.22 10.40 16.37
C ASN A 106 -16.42 9.87 17.14
N SER A 107 -16.65 10.38 18.34
CA SER A 107 -17.71 9.89 19.24
C SER A 107 -19.12 10.15 18.72
N GLN A 108 -19.28 10.98 17.70
CA GLN A 108 -20.57 11.24 17.05
C GLN A 108 -20.94 10.15 16.04
N TYR A 109 -19.94 9.49 15.42
CA TYR A 109 -20.15 8.48 14.37
C TYR A 109 -19.79 7.07 14.82
N GLY A 110 -18.99 6.93 15.86
CA GLY A 110 -18.55 5.64 16.38
C GLY A 110 -17.51 4.95 15.48
N VAL A 111 -17.53 3.62 15.50
CA VAL A 111 -16.59 2.80 14.72
C VAL A 111 -16.99 2.84 13.24
N GLU A 112 -16.09 3.32 12.41
CA GLU A 112 -16.27 3.41 10.97
C GLU A 112 -15.45 2.31 10.28
N VAL A 113 -15.69 2.05 8.99
CA VAL A 113 -14.91 1.08 8.21
C VAL A 113 -13.42 1.42 8.23
N GLY A 114 -13.09 2.71 8.07
CA GLY A 114 -11.70 3.18 8.16
C GLY A 114 -11.04 2.88 9.51
N THR A 115 -11.80 3.01 10.60
CA THR A 115 -11.35 2.64 11.96
C THR A 115 -11.00 1.16 12.03
N GLN A 116 -11.85 0.32 11.51
CA GLN A 116 -11.64 -1.12 11.52
C GLN A 116 -10.46 -1.53 10.64
N ASN A 117 -10.29 -0.92 9.48
CA ASN A 117 -9.18 -1.18 8.59
C ASN A 117 -7.84 -0.82 9.23
N ILE A 118 -7.74 0.34 9.87
CA ILE A 118 -6.50 0.74 10.52
C ILE A 118 -6.21 -0.14 11.75
N PHE A 119 -7.22 -0.53 12.49
CA PHE A 119 -7.05 -1.50 13.58
C PHE A 119 -6.52 -2.84 13.07
N ARG A 120 -7.07 -3.35 11.98
CA ARG A 120 -6.59 -4.58 11.35
C ARG A 120 -5.12 -4.45 10.92
N THR A 121 -4.72 -3.31 10.37
CA THR A 121 -3.33 -3.03 10.02
C THR A 121 -2.43 -3.05 11.26
N THR A 122 -2.86 -2.46 12.37
CA THR A 122 -2.09 -2.51 13.62
C THR A 122 -1.92 -3.93 14.13
N GLN A 123 -2.95 -4.77 14.00
CA GLN A 123 -2.89 -6.18 14.41
C GLN A 123 -1.95 -6.99 13.53
N SER A 124 -2.01 -6.78 12.23
CA SER A 124 -1.12 -7.41 11.26
C SER A 124 0.36 -7.10 11.53
N LEU A 125 0.66 -5.88 11.96
CA LEU A 125 2.00 -5.42 12.32
C LEU A 125 2.36 -5.67 13.80
N LYS A 126 1.45 -6.28 14.56
CA LYS A 126 1.64 -6.63 15.98
C LYS A 126 2.00 -5.43 16.85
N LYS A 127 1.31 -4.31 16.65
CA LYS A 127 1.54 -3.08 17.40
C LYS A 127 0.55 -2.90 18.55
N PRO A 128 1.00 -2.42 19.72
CA PRO A 128 0.10 -1.94 20.77
C PRO A 128 -0.84 -0.85 20.26
N VAL A 129 -2.07 -0.85 20.77
CA VAL A 129 -3.10 0.12 20.39
C VAL A 129 -3.74 0.75 21.61
N ILE A 130 -3.88 2.07 21.56
CA ILE A 130 -4.67 2.88 22.49
C ILE A 130 -5.76 3.55 21.68
N PHE A 131 -6.97 3.59 22.20
CA PHE A 131 -8.07 4.33 21.59
C PHE A 131 -8.29 5.66 22.32
N ALA A 132 -8.59 6.70 21.56
CA ALA A 132 -9.00 7.99 22.07
C ALA A 132 -10.37 8.35 21.49
N LEU A 133 -11.38 8.41 22.33
CA LEU A 133 -12.71 8.86 21.94
C LEU A 133 -12.71 10.38 21.95
N ASN A 134 -12.68 10.95 20.76
CA ASN A 134 -12.60 12.39 20.53
C ASN A 134 -13.97 12.98 20.22
N GLN A 135 -14.04 14.29 20.27
CA GLN A 135 -15.26 15.05 19.95
C GLN A 135 -16.44 14.69 20.87
N LEU A 136 -16.12 14.41 22.12
CA LEU A 136 -17.15 14.13 23.15
C LEU A 136 -18.04 15.35 23.44
N ASP A 137 -17.60 16.53 23.04
CA ASP A 137 -18.36 17.78 23.06
C ASP A 137 -19.33 17.95 21.89
N GLY A 138 -19.29 17.06 20.91
CA GLY A 138 -20.15 17.08 19.73
C GLY A 138 -21.63 16.81 20.09
N GLU A 139 -22.57 17.41 19.35
CA GLU A 139 -24.01 17.30 19.63
C GLU A 139 -24.52 15.86 19.60
N LYS A 140 -23.94 15.00 18.79
CA LYS A 140 -24.34 13.60 18.62
C LYS A 140 -23.42 12.62 19.35
N ALA A 141 -22.51 13.11 20.18
CA ALA A 141 -21.59 12.26 20.90
C ALA A 141 -22.32 11.32 21.87
N ASP A 142 -21.99 10.04 21.81
CA ASP A 142 -22.58 8.99 22.64
C ASP A 142 -21.51 7.99 23.07
N TYR A 143 -20.93 8.21 24.24
CA TYR A 143 -19.84 7.39 24.76
C TYR A 143 -20.25 5.91 24.92
N GLU A 144 -21.40 5.64 25.53
CA GLU A 144 -21.82 4.26 25.82
C GLU A 144 -22.06 3.46 24.53
N ASN A 145 -22.67 4.08 23.54
CA ASN A 145 -22.89 3.44 22.23
C ASN A 145 -21.57 3.15 21.51
N VAL A 146 -20.63 4.08 21.55
CA VAL A 146 -19.30 3.89 20.91
C VAL A 146 -18.54 2.77 21.62
N MET A 147 -18.56 2.71 22.93
CA MET A 147 -17.91 1.64 23.69
C MET A 147 -18.52 0.27 23.37
N GLU A 148 -19.82 0.18 23.20
CA GLU A 148 -20.50 -1.05 22.80
C GLU A 148 -20.07 -1.48 21.38
N GLN A 149 -20.06 -0.55 20.43
CA GLN A 149 -19.54 -0.80 19.07
C GLN A 149 -18.08 -1.27 19.09
N MET A 150 -17.24 -0.67 19.90
CA MET A 150 -15.85 -1.04 20.04
C MET A 150 -15.69 -2.48 20.56
N ARG A 151 -16.48 -2.88 21.53
CA ARG A 151 -16.48 -4.26 22.03
C ARG A 151 -16.97 -5.25 20.97
N GLU A 152 -17.96 -4.87 20.19
CA GLU A 152 -18.47 -5.67 19.09
C GLU A 152 -17.41 -5.87 18.00
N HIS A 153 -16.70 -4.81 17.60
CA HIS A 153 -15.72 -4.85 16.51
C HIS A 153 -14.33 -5.31 16.93
N PHE A 154 -13.90 -4.97 18.16
CA PHE A 154 -12.52 -5.19 18.61
C PHE A 154 -12.42 -6.19 19.77
N GLY A 155 -13.53 -6.67 20.28
CA GLY A 155 -13.57 -7.71 21.32
C GLY A 155 -13.51 -7.19 22.75
N ASN A 156 -13.37 -8.13 23.68
CA ASN A 156 -13.42 -7.87 25.12
C ASN A 156 -12.12 -7.29 25.71
N LYS A 157 -11.12 -7.09 24.89
CA LYS A 157 -9.84 -6.48 25.30
C LYS A 157 -9.94 -4.96 25.48
N ILE A 158 -11.03 -4.37 25.07
CA ILE A 158 -11.33 -2.96 25.24
C ILE A 158 -11.58 -2.67 26.71
N VAL A 159 -10.76 -1.81 27.31
CA VAL A 159 -10.88 -1.41 28.72
C VAL A 159 -10.89 0.10 28.84
N ALA A 160 -11.87 0.61 29.58
CA ALA A 160 -12.00 2.05 29.82
C ALA A 160 -10.95 2.52 30.83
N ILE A 161 -10.14 3.51 30.46
CA ILE A 161 -9.32 4.27 31.41
C ILE A 161 -10.10 5.46 31.96
N GLN A 162 -11.04 5.97 31.18
CA GLN A 162 -11.84 7.14 31.50
C GLN A 162 -13.25 7.00 30.96
N TYR A 163 -14.19 7.70 31.58
CA TYR A 163 -15.51 7.92 31.01
C TYR A 163 -15.98 9.35 31.27
N PRO A 164 -16.75 9.96 30.36
CA PRO A 164 -17.30 11.30 30.55
C PRO A 164 -18.49 11.27 31.52
N ILE A 165 -18.63 12.31 32.32
CA ILE A 165 -19.83 12.48 33.16
C ILE A 165 -21.02 12.84 32.26
N GLN A 166 -20.77 13.69 31.24
CA GLN A 166 -21.80 14.13 30.30
C GLN A 166 -21.16 14.26 28.91
N CYS A 167 -21.84 13.75 27.87
CA CYS A 167 -21.46 13.98 26.47
C CYS A 167 -22.24 15.16 25.89
N GLY A 168 -21.77 15.64 24.73
CA GLY A 168 -22.40 16.72 24.00
C GLY A 168 -21.81 18.10 24.36
N PRO A 169 -22.53 19.19 24.00
CA PRO A 169 -22.02 20.55 24.23
C PRO A 169 -21.68 20.89 25.68
N GLY A 170 -22.23 20.14 26.62
CA GLY A 170 -21.94 20.28 28.04
C GLY A 170 -20.74 19.46 28.55
N PHE A 171 -20.00 18.78 27.65
CA PHE A 171 -18.81 18.01 28.07
C PHE A 171 -17.74 18.92 28.67
N ASN A 172 -17.46 18.72 29.94
CA ASN A 172 -16.41 19.45 30.64
C ASN A 172 -15.77 18.66 31.79
N ALA A 173 -16.16 17.41 31.99
CA ALA A 173 -15.68 16.59 33.08
C ALA A 173 -15.69 15.10 32.74
N MET A 174 -14.72 14.39 33.29
CA MET A 174 -14.61 12.94 33.16
C MET A 174 -14.06 12.31 34.43
N ILE A 175 -14.31 11.03 34.59
CA ILE A 175 -13.75 10.20 35.66
C ILE A 175 -12.61 9.38 35.08
N ASP A 176 -11.44 9.48 35.70
CA ASP A 176 -10.29 8.62 35.40
C ASP A 176 -10.30 7.43 36.36
N VAL A 177 -10.58 6.24 35.83
CA VAL A 177 -10.71 5.05 36.67
C VAL A 177 -9.38 4.37 37.00
N LEU A 178 -8.28 4.77 36.33
CA LEU A 178 -6.94 4.35 36.73
C LEU A 178 -6.49 5.08 38.00
N LEU A 179 -6.63 6.40 38.02
CA LEU A 179 -6.22 7.24 39.13
C LEU A 179 -7.32 7.44 40.17
N MET A 180 -8.55 7.07 39.87
CA MET A 180 -9.73 7.24 40.71
C MET A 180 -9.93 8.70 41.13
N LYS A 181 -9.94 9.60 40.12
CA LYS A 181 -10.13 11.04 40.28
C LYS A 181 -11.08 11.59 39.22
N LYS A 182 -11.73 12.68 39.56
CA LYS A 182 -12.54 13.47 38.62
C LYS A 182 -11.66 14.57 38.02
N TYR A 183 -11.68 14.67 36.72
CA TYR A 183 -11.03 15.74 35.94
C TYR A 183 -12.11 16.65 35.37
N SER A 184 -11.96 17.96 35.57
CA SER A 184 -12.88 18.96 35.02
C SER A 184 -12.12 20.15 34.45
N TRP A 185 -12.76 20.84 33.50
CA TRP A 185 -12.18 21.97 32.79
C TRP A 185 -13.13 23.14 32.71
N GLY A 186 -12.56 24.34 32.65
CA GLY A 186 -13.28 25.53 32.22
C GLY A 186 -13.49 25.54 30.68
N PRO A 187 -14.16 26.58 30.15
CA PRO A 187 -14.49 26.65 28.71
C PRO A 187 -13.29 26.61 27.78
N ASP A 188 -12.11 27.05 28.24
CA ASP A 188 -10.90 27.11 27.44
C ASP A 188 -10.03 25.82 27.52
N GLY A 189 -10.45 24.84 28.30
CA GLY A 189 -9.71 23.59 28.48
C GLY A 189 -8.38 23.79 29.20
N GLY A 190 -7.36 23.01 28.79
CA GLY A 190 -6.00 23.11 29.30
C GLY A 190 -5.75 22.31 30.57
N THR A 191 -5.28 22.98 31.63
CA THR A 191 -5.00 22.31 32.91
C THR A 191 -6.29 21.96 33.63
N PRO A 192 -6.53 20.68 33.99
CA PRO A 192 -7.75 20.27 34.66
C PRO A 192 -7.75 20.63 36.14
N THR A 193 -8.94 20.78 36.70
CA THR A 193 -9.16 20.70 38.14
C THR A 193 -9.34 19.22 38.50
N ILE A 194 -8.56 18.72 39.44
CA ILE A 194 -8.56 17.32 39.85
C ILE A 194 -9.18 17.23 41.24
N GLU A 195 -10.24 16.46 41.36
CA GLU A 195 -11.02 16.32 42.60
C GLU A 195 -11.32 14.84 42.88
N ASP A 196 -11.80 14.58 44.08
CA ASP A 196 -12.33 13.25 44.43
C ASP A 196 -13.61 12.94 43.62
N ILE A 197 -13.82 11.67 43.40
CA ILE A 197 -15.01 11.22 42.64
C ILE A 197 -16.28 11.55 43.38
N PRO A 198 -17.29 12.18 42.74
CA PRO A 198 -18.59 12.44 43.35
C PRO A 198 -19.30 11.15 43.82
N ALA A 199 -20.09 11.27 44.88
CA ALA A 199 -20.77 10.10 45.43
C ALA A 199 -21.67 9.36 44.46
N ASP A 200 -22.33 10.08 43.55
CA ASP A 200 -23.22 9.53 42.51
C ASP A 200 -22.49 8.77 41.39
N GLU A 201 -21.18 9.02 41.19
CA GLU A 201 -20.35 8.33 40.22
C GLU A 201 -19.48 7.23 40.85
N LYS A 202 -19.42 7.13 42.16
CA LYS A 202 -18.46 6.27 42.88
C LYS A 202 -18.64 4.78 42.59
N GLU A 203 -19.90 4.33 42.52
CA GLU A 203 -20.20 2.92 42.25
C GLU A 203 -19.73 2.49 40.84
N LYS A 204 -20.06 3.28 39.83
CA LYS A 204 -19.66 3.04 38.44
C LYS A 204 -18.15 3.09 38.31
N ALA A 205 -17.49 4.06 38.93
CA ALA A 205 -16.05 4.21 38.89
C ALA A 205 -15.32 3.04 39.55
N LEU A 206 -15.81 2.55 40.69
CA LEU A 206 -15.23 1.37 41.36
C LEU A 206 -15.40 0.10 40.54
N GLU A 207 -16.55 -0.11 39.90
CA GLU A 207 -16.79 -1.25 39.04
C GLU A 207 -15.81 -1.27 37.85
N LEU A 208 -15.65 -0.13 37.17
CA LEU A 208 -14.70 -0.01 36.06
C LEU A 208 -13.24 -0.09 36.50
N HIS A 209 -12.92 0.47 37.66
CA HIS A 209 -11.58 0.33 38.24
C HIS A 209 -11.25 -1.12 38.53
N GLN A 210 -12.16 -1.87 39.11
CA GLN A 210 -11.98 -3.29 39.39
C GLN A 210 -11.75 -4.10 38.11
N ALA A 211 -12.51 -3.83 37.06
CA ALA A 211 -12.33 -4.45 35.75
C ALA A 211 -10.93 -4.15 35.17
N LEU A 212 -10.46 -2.91 35.33
CA LEU A 212 -9.13 -2.49 34.88
C LEU A 212 -8.01 -3.19 35.69
N VAL A 213 -8.17 -3.30 37.02
CA VAL A 213 -7.23 -4.01 37.89
C VAL A 213 -7.09 -5.49 37.47
N GLU A 214 -8.23 -6.15 37.23
CA GLU A 214 -8.23 -7.55 36.76
C GLU A 214 -7.55 -7.68 35.41
N ALA A 215 -7.84 -6.81 34.46
CA ALA A 215 -7.22 -6.80 33.14
C ALA A 215 -5.70 -6.58 33.22
N ALA A 216 -5.24 -5.70 34.09
CA ALA A 216 -3.82 -5.44 34.31
C ALA A 216 -3.11 -6.64 34.98
N ALA A 217 -3.74 -7.24 35.98
CA ALA A 217 -3.19 -8.37 36.73
C ALA A 217 -3.03 -9.63 35.87
N GLU A 218 -3.93 -9.87 34.93
CA GLU A 218 -3.88 -11.05 34.04
C GLU A 218 -2.61 -11.13 33.20
N ASN A 219 -1.89 -10.04 33.01
CA ASN A 219 -0.69 -9.97 32.18
C ASN A 219 0.61 -10.34 32.92
N ASP A 220 0.56 -10.54 34.22
CA ASP A 220 1.74 -10.82 35.04
C ASP A 220 1.36 -11.71 36.23
N GLU A 221 2.00 -12.87 36.36
CA GLU A 221 1.74 -13.80 37.46
C GLU A 221 1.98 -13.18 38.84
N THR A 222 3.01 -12.37 38.96
CA THR A 222 3.33 -11.67 40.23
C THR A 222 2.25 -10.68 40.61
N LEU A 223 1.74 -9.94 39.65
CA LEU A 223 0.62 -8.99 39.86
C LEU A 223 -0.67 -9.73 40.17
N MET A 224 -0.90 -10.86 39.53
CA MET A 224 -2.06 -11.71 39.80
C MET A 224 -2.05 -12.23 41.24
N GLU A 225 -0.91 -12.72 41.72
CA GLU A 225 -0.72 -13.16 43.12
C GLU A 225 -0.96 -12.02 44.10
N LYS A 226 -0.42 -10.83 43.86
CA LYS A 226 -0.65 -9.66 44.67
C LYS A 226 -2.11 -9.24 44.71
N PHE A 227 -2.77 -9.30 43.57
CA PHE A 227 -4.18 -8.99 43.47
C PHE A 227 -5.05 -9.97 44.29
N PHE A 228 -4.77 -11.27 44.20
CA PHE A 228 -5.48 -12.27 45.01
C PHE A 228 -5.25 -12.12 46.49
N ASP A 229 -4.03 -11.75 46.91
CA ASP A 229 -3.68 -11.57 48.31
C ASP A 229 -4.20 -10.27 48.92
N GLN A 230 -4.18 -9.18 48.18
CA GLN A 230 -4.48 -7.82 48.65
C GLN A 230 -5.82 -7.27 48.15
N GLY A 231 -6.37 -7.82 47.09
CA GLY A 231 -7.59 -7.35 46.45
C GLY A 231 -7.44 -6.02 45.68
N HIS A 232 -6.22 -5.47 45.59
CA HIS A 232 -5.92 -4.23 44.87
C HIS A 232 -4.48 -4.24 44.38
N LEU A 233 -4.16 -3.32 43.45
CA LEU A 233 -2.81 -3.05 42.97
C LEU A 233 -2.47 -1.57 43.15
N SER A 234 -1.20 -1.25 43.37
CA SER A 234 -0.72 0.13 43.40
C SER A 234 -0.78 0.74 42.00
N GLU A 235 -0.69 2.06 41.92
CA GLU A 235 -0.66 2.77 40.62
C GLU A 235 0.52 2.29 39.74
N ASP A 236 1.71 2.14 40.31
CA ASP A 236 2.88 1.64 39.57
C ASP A 236 2.71 0.20 39.09
N GLU A 237 2.09 -0.66 39.91
CA GLU A 237 1.77 -2.03 39.53
C GLU A 237 0.71 -2.09 38.43
N MET A 238 -0.28 -1.19 38.47
CA MET A 238 -1.28 -1.02 37.41
C MET A 238 -0.61 -0.62 36.08
N ARG A 239 0.26 0.37 36.13
CA ARG A 239 1.01 0.85 34.95
C ARG A 239 1.83 -0.27 34.31
N GLU A 240 2.54 -1.06 35.14
CA GLU A 240 3.32 -2.19 34.66
C GLU A 240 2.43 -3.27 33.99
N GLY A 241 1.33 -3.62 34.61
CA GLY A 241 0.40 -4.60 34.08
C GLY A 241 -0.24 -4.14 32.76
N ILE A 242 -0.61 -2.87 32.68
CA ILE A 242 -1.16 -2.28 31.44
C ILE A 242 -0.09 -2.27 30.34
N ARG A 243 1.16 -1.91 30.66
CA ARG A 243 2.27 -1.92 29.69
C ARG A 243 2.48 -3.31 29.10
N LYS A 244 2.55 -4.33 29.94
CA LYS A 244 2.66 -5.72 29.47
C LYS A 244 1.48 -6.11 28.61
N GLY A 245 0.28 -5.74 29.00
CA GLY A 245 -0.93 -5.96 28.21
C GLY A 245 -0.90 -5.26 26.86
N LEU A 246 -0.32 -4.06 26.78
CA LEU A 246 -0.12 -3.34 25.52
C LEU A 246 0.86 -4.09 24.61
N VAL A 247 2.01 -4.49 25.12
CA VAL A 247 3.03 -5.23 24.36
C VAL A 247 2.45 -6.55 23.83
N ASP A 248 1.73 -7.30 24.65
CA ASP A 248 1.11 -8.57 24.30
C ASP A 248 -0.18 -8.41 23.50
N ARG A 249 -0.68 -7.19 23.37
CA ARG A 249 -1.95 -6.85 22.71
C ARG A 249 -3.14 -7.58 23.33
N SER A 250 -3.12 -7.69 24.64
CA SER A 250 -4.20 -8.28 25.46
C SER A 250 -5.12 -7.21 26.06
N ILE A 251 -4.70 -5.96 26.05
CA ILE A 251 -5.46 -4.80 26.52
C ILE A 251 -5.44 -3.71 25.46
N TYR A 252 -6.59 -3.08 25.21
CA TYR A 252 -6.73 -1.87 24.42
C TYR A 252 -7.35 -0.77 25.27
N PRO A 253 -6.52 0.09 25.90
CA PRO A 253 -7.00 1.17 26.76
C PRO A 253 -7.78 2.23 25.96
N VAL A 254 -8.83 2.77 26.55
CA VAL A 254 -9.68 3.80 25.94
C VAL A 254 -9.65 5.08 26.77
N PHE A 255 -9.25 6.16 26.10
CA PHE A 255 -9.21 7.52 26.63
C PHE A 255 -10.36 8.36 26.11
N CYS A 256 -10.66 9.43 26.85
CA CYS A 256 -11.67 10.41 26.49
C CYS A 256 -11.01 11.77 26.27
N VAL A 257 -11.28 12.40 25.14
CA VAL A 257 -10.72 13.71 24.83
C VAL A 257 -11.71 14.59 24.06
N SER A 258 -11.53 15.90 24.18
CA SER A 258 -11.98 16.89 23.21
C SER A 258 -10.75 17.66 22.75
N ALA A 259 -10.15 17.27 21.65
CA ALA A 259 -8.93 17.90 21.13
C ALA A 259 -9.17 19.38 20.79
N ALA A 260 -10.31 19.71 20.21
CA ALA A 260 -10.66 21.09 19.86
C ALA A 260 -10.74 22.01 21.07
N LYS A 261 -11.22 21.51 22.19
CA LYS A 261 -11.34 22.26 23.46
C LYS A 261 -10.15 22.04 24.41
N ASP A 262 -9.16 21.25 24.01
CA ASP A 262 -8.00 20.88 24.82
C ASP A 262 -8.40 20.32 26.20
N MET A 263 -9.34 19.38 26.17
CA MET A 263 -9.80 18.65 27.36
C MET A 263 -9.36 17.20 27.30
N GLY A 264 -8.68 16.72 28.32
CA GLY A 264 -8.20 15.33 28.42
C GLY A 264 -6.87 15.07 27.72
N VAL A 265 -6.36 15.98 26.92
CA VAL A 265 -5.12 15.81 26.12
C VAL A 265 -3.90 15.61 27.00
N ARG A 266 -3.73 16.46 28.01
CA ARG A 266 -2.60 16.38 28.93
C ARG A 266 -2.57 15.05 29.68
N ARG A 267 -3.73 14.57 30.16
CA ARG A 267 -3.83 13.27 30.85
C ARG A 267 -3.46 12.11 29.94
N MET A 268 -3.90 12.14 28.68
CA MET A 268 -3.49 11.14 27.70
C MET A 268 -1.98 11.19 27.46
N MET A 269 -1.38 12.36 27.36
CA MET A 269 0.08 12.52 27.20
C MET A 269 0.85 11.97 28.42
N GLU A 270 0.35 12.15 29.63
CA GLU A 270 0.92 11.55 30.84
C GLU A 270 0.96 10.03 30.76
N PHE A 271 -0.13 9.42 30.28
CA PHE A 271 -0.19 7.99 30.05
C PHE A 271 0.81 7.55 28.95
N LEU A 272 0.89 8.26 27.86
CA LEU A 272 1.86 7.99 26.79
C LEU A 272 3.31 8.05 27.34
N GLY A 273 3.62 9.02 28.16
CA GLY A 273 4.94 9.15 28.78
C GLY A 273 5.25 8.06 29.80
N ASN A 274 4.27 7.66 30.61
CA ASN A 274 4.46 6.77 31.76
C ASN A 274 4.21 5.29 31.48
N VAL A 275 3.36 4.94 30.51
CA VAL A 275 2.83 3.58 30.39
C VAL A 275 3.17 2.91 29.05
N VAL A 276 3.04 3.60 27.92
CA VAL A 276 3.30 2.94 26.63
C VAL A 276 4.73 2.42 26.54
N PRO A 277 4.97 1.31 25.80
CA PRO A 277 6.28 0.70 25.76
C PRO A 277 7.34 1.60 25.11
N PHE A 278 8.56 1.49 25.59
CA PHE A 278 9.74 2.02 24.91
C PHE A 278 10.12 1.15 23.71
N VAL A 279 10.95 1.69 22.84
CA VAL A 279 11.44 0.96 21.65
C VAL A 279 12.04 -0.40 22.02
N GLU A 280 12.83 -0.47 23.10
CA GLU A 280 13.52 -1.69 23.53
C GLU A 280 12.60 -2.76 24.14
N GLU A 281 11.38 -2.38 24.53
CA GLU A 281 10.39 -3.32 25.07
C GLU A 281 9.61 -4.04 23.97
N MET A 282 9.71 -3.58 22.73
CA MET A 282 9.06 -4.17 21.57
C MET A 282 9.95 -5.22 20.90
N SER A 283 9.34 -6.11 20.12
CA SER A 283 10.08 -7.09 19.32
C SER A 283 11.04 -6.39 18.38
N ALA A 284 12.30 -6.80 18.41
CA ALA A 284 13.32 -6.23 17.55
C ALA A 284 13.07 -6.59 16.08
N PRO A 285 13.24 -5.64 15.14
CA PRO A 285 13.08 -5.92 13.72
C PRO A 285 14.19 -6.84 13.20
N GLU A 286 13.88 -7.55 12.13
CA GLU A 286 14.81 -8.42 11.43
C GLU A 286 15.28 -7.80 10.12
N THR A 287 16.53 -8.09 9.76
CA THR A 287 17.10 -7.75 8.47
C THR A 287 16.59 -8.69 7.39
N THR A 288 16.89 -8.39 6.11
CA THR A 288 16.61 -9.29 4.97
C THR A 288 17.23 -10.67 5.13
N ASP A 289 18.35 -10.77 5.87
CA ASP A 289 19.07 -12.02 6.13
C ASP A 289 18.61 -12.72 7.43
N GLY A 290 17.57 -12.22 8.06
CA GLY A 290 17.02 -12.81 9.29
C GLY A 290 17.76 -12.48 10.57
N VAL A 291 18.66 -11.49 10.54
CA VAL A 291 19.38 -11.02 11.73
C VAL A 291 18.47 -10.10 12.55
N THR A 292 18.30 -10.42 13.83
CA THR A 292 17.54 -9.57 14.75
C THR A 292 18.39 -8.39 15.21
N VAL A 293 17.88 -7.16 15.02
CA VAL A 293 18.58 -5.91 15.37
C VAL A 293 17.91 -5.27 16.57
N LYS A 294 18.58 -5.31 17.72
CA LYS A 294 18.09 -4.63 18.93
C LYS A 294 18.44 -3.14 18.89
N PRO A 295 17.56 -2.26 19.39
CA PRO A 295 17.85 -0.83 19.48
C PRO A 295 18.86 -0.54 20.61
N ASP A 296 20.13 -0.78 20.33
CA ASP A 296 21.25 -0.60 21.24
C ASP A 296 22.09 0.58 20.77
N SER A 297 22.18 1.63 21.58
CA SER A 297 22.97 2.83 21.28
C SER A 297 24.48 2.59 21.22
N ASN A 298 24.96 1.49 21.77
CA ASN A 298 26.37 1.06 21.68
C ASN A 298 26.63 0.08 20.55
N GLY A 299 25.59 -0.33 19.82
CA GLY A 299 25.71 -1.21 18.68
C GLY A 299 26.24 -0.53 17.43
N PRO A 300 26.40 -1.29 16.32
CA PRO A 300 26.79 -0.71 15.05
C PRO A 300 25.69 0.22 14.52
N LEU A 301 26.09 1.35 13.92
CA LEU A 301 25.15 2.35 13.44
C LEU A 301 24.42 1.87 12.20
N SER A 302 23.10 1.90 12.24
CA SER A 302 22.21 1.61 11.12
C SER A 302 21.01 2.54 11.12
N LEU A 303 20.72 3.12 9.97
CA LEU A 303 19.60 4.05 9.76
C LEU A 303 18.64 3.48 8.72
N TYR A 304 17.35 3.55 9.00
CA TYR A 304 16.29 3.22 8.04
C TYR A 304 15.55 4.47 7.60
N PHE A 305 15.61 4.78 6.31
CA PHE A 305 14.96 5.96 5.71
C PHE A 305 13.54 5.62 5.29
N PHE A 306 12.57 6.17 5.98
CA PHE A 306 11.16 5.80 5.80
C PHE A 306 10.29 6.85 5.11
N LYS A 307 10.80 8.08 4.98
CA LYS A 307 9.99 9.18 4.44
C LYS A 307 10.87 10.22 3.77
N THR A 308 10.40 10.74 2.66
CA THR A 308 11.02 11.87 1.94
C THR A 308 9.96 12.95 1.75
N THR A 309 10.30 14.19 2.02
CA THR A 309 9.49 15.37 1.66
C THR A 309 10.31 16.31 0.82
N VAL A 310 9.65 17.11 0.01
CA VAL A 310 10.29 18.17 -0.77
C VAL A 310 9.76 19.51 -0.27
N GLU A 311 10.65 20.31 0.30
CA GLU A 311 10.30 21.61 0.85
C GLU A 311 10.86 22.74 -0.01
N PRO A 312 10.11 23.86 -0.18
CA PRO A 312 10.61 25.02 -0.91
C PRO A 312 11.93 25.52 -0.30
N HIS A 313 12.89 25.87 -1.15
CA HIS A 313 14.21 26.43 -0.81
C HIS A 313 15.20 25.48 -0.13
N ILE A 314 14.74 24.33 0.39
CA ILE A 314 15.57 23.32 1.04
C ILE A 314 15.82 22.13 0.12
N GLY A 315 14.79 21.74 -0.65
CA GLY A 315 14.80 20.56 -1.46
C GLY A 315 14.35 19.32 -0.69
N GLU A 316 14.96 18.18 -0.93
CA GLU A 316 14.61 16.93 -0.27
C GLU A 316 15.02 16.94 1.21
N VAL A 317 14.09 16.55 2.06
CA VAL A 317 14.28 16.25 3.47
C VAL A 317 14.05 14.76 3.66
N SER A 318 15.05 14.07 4.17
CA SER A 318 15.00 12.62 4.35
C SER A 318 14.86 12.28 5.83
N TYR A 319 13.78 11.59 6.17
CA TYR A 319 13.47 11.16 7.53
C TYR A 319 13.95 9.74 7.76
N PHE A 320 14.56 9.51 8.91
CA PHE A 320 15.07 8.20 9.27
C PHE A 320 14.76 7.84 10.71
N LYS A 321 14.81 6.54 10.98
CA LYS A 321 14.87 5.99 12.33
C LYS A 321 16.25 5.41 12.57
N VAL A 322 16.84 5.71 13.71
CA VAL A 322 18.09 5.08 14.13
C VAL A 322 17.74 3.67 14.63
N MET A 323 18.08 2.66 13.83
CA MET A 323 17.75 1.26 14.15
C MET A 323 18.73 0.67 15.16
N SER A 324 19.98 1.09 15.12
CA SER A 324 21.05 0.66 16.01
C SER A 324 22.14 1.72 16.05
N GLY A 325 22.87 1.77 17.14
CA GLY A 325 23.99 2.69 17.31
C GLY A 325 23.58 4.08 17.74
N THR A 326 24.51 5.00 17.61
CA THR A 326 24.34 6.42 17.93
C THR A 326 24.82 7.25 16.76
N LEU A 327 23.97 8.12 16.25
CA LEU A 327 24.26 8.97 15.10
C LEU A 327 24.79 10.33 15.57
N THR A 328 25.92 10.75 15.00
CA THR A 328 26.51 12.08 15.17
C THR A 328 26.70 12.77 13.82
N PRO A 329 26.71 14.12 13.75
CA PRO A 329 26.94 14.82 12.50
C PRO A 329 28.31 14.52 11.88
N GLY A 330 28.38 14.55 10.56
CA GLY A 330 29.63 14.37 9.81
C GLY A 330 30.07 12.93 9.61
N VAL A 331 29.21 11.96 9.89
CA VAL A 331 29.52 10.56 9.72
C VAL A 331 29.33 10.13 8.24
N ASP A 332 30.24 9.28 7.76
CA ASP A 332 30.12 8.64 6.46
C ASP A 332 29.49 7.26 6.62
N LEU A 333 28.45 6.98 5.84
CA LEU A 333 27.69 5.74 5.89
C LEU A 333 27.62 5.09 4.50
N GLU A 334 27.43 3.79 4.48
CA GLU A 334 27.19 3.03 3.26
C GLU A 334 25.68 2.80 3.08
N ASN A 335 25.16 3.14 1.92
CA ASN A 335 23.82 2.75 1.51
C ASN A 335 23.84 1.30 1.06
N VAL A 336 23.54 0.37 1.96
CA VAL A 336 23.60 -1.08 1.69
C VAL A 336 22.49 -1.56 0.76
N THR A 337 21.47 -0.76 0.56
CA THR A 337 20.38 -1.05 -0.38
C THR A 337 20.80 -0.75 -1.83
N ARG A 338 21.55 0.33 -2.05
CA ARG A 338 21.94 0.80 -3.39
C ARG A 338 23.41 0.65 -3.73
N GLY A 339 24.26 0.36 -2.75
CA GLY A 339 25.70 0.20 -2.96
C GLY A 339 26.46 1.52 -3.09
N SER A 340 25.93 2.62 -2.58
CA SER A 340 26.52 3.95 -2.63
C SER A 340 26.99 4.41 -1.25
N ARG A 341 27.69 5.55 -1.19
CA ARG A 341 28.15 6.17 0.07
C ARG A 341 27.49 7.52 0.26
N GLU A 342 27.16 7.81 1.51
CA GLU A 342 26.55 9.07 1.93
C GLU A 342 27.23 9.65 3.13
N ARG A 343 27.26 10.98 3.22
CA ARG A 343 27.68 11.70 4.40
C ARG A 343 26.49 12.42 5.03
N ILE A 344 26.27 12.16 6.31
CA ILE A 344 25.24 12.85 7.09
C ILE A 344 25.87 14.10 7.71
N ALA A 345 25.76 15.23 7.03
CA ALA A 345 26.43 16.45 7.46
C ALA A 345 25.79 17.09 8.69
N GLN A 346 24.47 17.10 8.75
CA GLN A 346 23.69 17.73 9.82
C GLN A 346 22.52 16.85 10.22
N LEU A 347 22.14 16.93 11.51
CA LEU A 347 21.00 16.19 12.07
C LEU A 347 19.94 17.15 12.57
N TYR A 348 18.70 16.79 12.35
CA TYR A 348 17.54 17.57 12.79
C TYR A 348 16.52 16.70 13.52
N CYS A 349 15.91 17.28 14.55
CA CYS A 349 14.60 16.88 15.03
C CYS A 349 13.57 17.81 14.38
N VAL A 350 12.43 17.25 13.97
CA VAL A 350 11.48 17.97 13.13
C VAL A 350 10.12 18.06 13.81
N CYS A 351 9.52 19.26 13.78
CA CYS A 351 8.12 19.49 14.10
C CYS A 351 7.47 20.10 12.86
N GLY A 352 6.86 19.27 12.04
CA GLY A 352 6.33 19.71 10.75
C GLY A 352 7.44 20.24 9.83
N ASN A 353 7.40 21.52 9.50
CA ASN A 353 8.43 22.18 8.69
C ASN A 353 9.51 22.88 9.54
N ILE A 354 9.37 22.87 10.85
CA ILE A 354 10.35 23.46 11.78
C ILE A 354 11.43 22.44 12.10
N LYS A 355 12.69 22.77 11.79
CA LYS A 355 13.84 21.90 12.02
C LYS A 355 14.73 22.45 13.12
N THR A 356 15.01 21.63 14.13
CA THR A 356 15.95 21.95 15.20
C THR A 356 17.19 21.09 15.04
N GLN A 357 18.34 21.74 14.84
CA GLN A 357 19.61 21.05 14.72
C GLN A 357 19.99 20.38 16.03
N VAL A 358 20.46 19.14 15.96
CA VAL A 358 20.90 18.35 17.11
C VAL A 358 22.26 17.73 16.83
N ASP A 359 23.00 17.40 17.91
CA ASP A 359 24.35 16.86 17.82
C ASP A 359 24.38 15.32 17.94
N LYS A 360 23.29 14.71 18.38
CA LYS A 360 23.29 13.27 18.66
C LYS A 360 21.87 12.70 18.66
N LEU A 361 21.72 11.54 18.04
CA LEU A 361 20.50 10.75 18.09
C LEU A 361 20.83 9.31 18.45
N CYS A 362 20.18 8.78 19.48
CA CYS A 362 20.38 7.41 19.97
C CYS A 362 19.45 6.42 19.25
N ALA A 363 19.78 5.14 19.35
CA ALA A 363 18.96 4.06 18.79
C ALA A 363 17.49 4.18 19.24
N GLY A 364 16.58 4.00 18.29
CA GLY A 364 15.15 4.15 18.49
C GLY A 364 14.61 5.54 18.20
N ASP A 365 15.46 6.54 18.06
CA ASP A 365 15.03 7.91 17.79
C ASP A 365 14.76 8.15 16.31
N ILE A 366 13.94 9.14 16.05
CA ILE A 366 13.55 9.59 14.71
C ILE A 366 14.15 10.96 14.47
N GLY A 367 14.77 11.14 13.32
CA GLY A 367 15.33 12.40 12.91
C GLY A 367 15.23 12.62 11.41
N ALA A 368 15.84 13.70 10.95
CA ALA A 368 15.89 14.03 9.53
C ALA A 368 17.25 14.63 9.17
N THR A 369 17.56 14.56 7.89
CA THR A 369 18.72 15.18 7.30
C THR A 369 18.37 15.72 5.92
N VAL A 370 19.26 16.54 5.40
CA VAL A 370 19.11 17.19 4.08
C VAL A 370 20.34 16.97 3.22
N LYS A 371 20.23 17.28 1.94
CA LYS A 371 21.35 17.26 0.98
C LYS A 371 22.02 15.90 0.80
N LEU A 372 21.26 14.83 0.85
CA LEU A 372 21.75 13.50 0.47
C LEU A 372 21.80 13.39 -1.07
N LYS A 373 22.72 12.58 -1.56
CA LYS A 373 22.99 12.44 -3.00
C LYS A 373 22.13 11.36 -3.66
N ASP A 374 22.03 10.20 -3.03
CA ASP A 374 21.42 9.01 -3.63
C ASP A 374 20.77 8.12 -2.57
N VAL A 375 19.87 8.70 -1.78
CA VAL A 375 19.07 7.98 -0.78
C VAL A 375 17.60 8.05 -1.17
N ARG A 376 16.96 6.89 -1.15
CA ARG A 376 15.55 6.74 -1.49
C ARG A 376 14.77 6.25 -0.28
N THR A 377 13.46 6.49 -0.30
CA THR A 377 12.54 5.93 0.71
C THR A 377 12.66 4.41 0.72
N GLY A 378 12.86 3.83 1.90
CA GLY A 378 13.06 2.40 2.10
C GLY A 378 14.52 1.95 2.12
N ASN A 379 15.48 2.86 1.95
CA ASN A 379 16.90 2.52 2.00
C ASN A 379 17.44 2.38 3.43
N THR A 380 18.44 1.53 3.59
CA THR A 380 19.21 1.36 4.82
C THR A 380 20.61 1.92 4.64
N LEU A 381 21.04 2.78 5.54
CA LEU A 381 22.41 3.30 5.60
C LEU A 381 23.10 2.76 6.85
N ASP A 382 24.24 2.11 6.67
CA ASP A 382 24.98 1.44 7.72
C ASP A 382 26.40 2.01 7.86
N ALA A 383 26.94 1.93 9.07
CA ALA A 383 28.36 2.18 9.29
C ALA A 383 29.20 1.09 8.57
N LYS A 384 30.47 1.42 8.34
CA LYS A 384 31.43 0.46 7.77
C LYS A 384 31.45 -0.83 8.59
N ASP A 385 31.47 -1.97 7.90
CA ASP A 385 31.46 -3.31 8.49
C ASP A 385 30.15 -3.71 9.19
N CYS A 386 29.10 -2.91 9.05
CA CYS A 386 27.73 -3.26 9.41
C CYS A 386 26.96 -3.59 8.12
N ASP A 387 26.21 -4.68 8.13
CA ASP A 387 25.38 -5.09 6.99
C ASP A 387 23.98 -5.45 7.50
N TYR A 388 23.27 -4.41 7.97
CA TYR A 388 21.87 -4.48 8.40
C TYR A 388 20.99 -3.89 7.31
N ARG A 389 20.59 -4.70 6.35
CA ARG A 389 19.64 -4.26 5.33
C ARG A 389 18.24 -4.63 5.78
N PHE A 390 17.35 -3.63 5.91
CA PHE A 390 15.95 -3.82 6.22
C PHE A 390 15.10 -3.90 4.96
N ASP A 391 14.05 -4.71 5.00
CA ASP A 391 13.10 -4.84 3.91
C ASP A 391 12.33 -3.55 3.65
N PHE A 392 11.93 -3.35 2.42
CA PHE A 392 10.96 -2.31 2.08
C PHE A 392 9.62 -2.61 2.78
N ILE A 393 8.96 -1.53 3.19
CA ILE A 393 7.61 -1.60 3.72
C ILE A 393 6.66 -2.10 2.63
N ARG A 394 5.83 -3.07 2.97
CA ARG A 394 4.83 -3.61 2.04
C ARG A 394 3.57 -2.75 2.08
N PHE A 395 3.16 -2.30 0.90
CA PHE A 395 1.96 -1.49 0.72
C PHE A 395 0.85 -2.30 0.05
N PRO A 396 -0.43 -1.90 0.22
CA PRO A 396 -1.53 -2.52 -0.51
C PRO A 396 -1.37 -2.35 -2.02
N GLU A 397 -1.89 -3.31 -2.78
CA GLU A 397 -1.94 -3.20 -4.23
C GLU A 397 -2.80 -1.98 -4.65
N PRO A 398 -2.43 -1.32 -5.75
CA PRO A 398 -3.22 -0.19 -6.26
C PRO A 398 -4.65 -0.59 -6.63
N LYS A 399 -5.58 0.34 -6.39
CA LYS A 399 -7.03 0.14 -6.61
C LYS A 399 -7.61 1.04 -7.69
N TYR A 400 -6.88 2.07 -8.11
CA TYR A 400 -7.34 3.05 -9.09
C TYR A 400 -6.21 3.36 -10.06
N ARG A 401 -6.52 3.36 -11.35
CA ARG A 401 -5.53 3.52 -12.41
C ARG A 401 -6.00 4.55 -13.41
N ARG A 402 -5.07 5.39 -13.88
CA ARG A 402 -5.29 6.30 -15.01
C ARG A 402 -4.04 6.33 -15.88
N ALA A 403 -4.22 6.50 -17.16
CA ALA A 403 -3.11 6.86 -18.04
C ALA A 403 -2.84 8.37 -17.90
N ILE A 404 -1.59 8.74 -17.79
CA ILE A 404 -1.17 10.13 -17.59
C ILE A 404 -0.27 10.57 -18.74
N ARG A 405 -0.51 11.76 -19.26
CA ARG A 405 0.36 12.40 -20.25
C ARG A 405 0.38 13.91 -20.07
N PRO A 406 1.46 14.58 -20.49
CA PRO A 406 1.46 16.04 -20.50
C PRO A 406 0.57 16.58 -21.63
N VAL A 407 0.04 17.78 -21.46
CA VAL A 407 -0.68 18.48 -22.53
C VAL A 407 0.26 18.76 -23.71
N THR A 408 1.50 19.17 -23.42
CA THR A 408 2.54 19.40 -24.39
C THR A 408 3.54 18.24 -24.38
N GLU A 409 3.70 17.55 -25.50
CA GLU A 409 4.54 16.33 -25.58
C GLU A 409 6.00 16.56 -25.20
N SER A 410 6.55 17.75 -25.45
CA SER A 410 7.92 18.09 -25.03
C SER A 410 8.13 18.09 -23.51
N ASP A 411 7.05 18.10 -22.71
CA ASP A 411 7.12 18.04 -21.24
C ASP A 411 7.17 16.61 -20.69
N ALA A 412 7.16 15.58 -21.53
CA ALA A 412 7.09 14.18 -21.10
C ALA A 412 8.24 13.78 -20.17
N GLU A 413 9.46 14.17 -20.46
CA GLU A 413 10.64 13.87 -19.63
C GLU A 413 10.57 14.60 -18.28
N LYS A 414 10.16 15.86 -18.30
CA LYS A 414 9.96 16.66 -17.09
C LYS A 414 8.88 16.03 -16.19
N LEU A 415 7.78 15.59 -16.79
CA LEU A 415 6.70 14.90 -16.06
C LEU A 415 7.21 13.64 -15.40
N MET A 416 8.00 12.82 -16.08
CA MET A 416 8.56 11.60 -15.49
C MET A 416 9.47 11.88 -14.30
N GLY A 417 10.25 12.94 -14.36
CA GLY A 417 11.07 13.38 -13.22
C GLY A 417 10.22 13.78 -12.01
N ILE A 418 9.13 14.50 -12.25
CA ILE A 418 8.18 14.90 -11.21
C ILE A 418 7.50 13.68 -10.58
N LEU A 419 7.02 12.74 -11.40
CA LEU A 419 6.35 11.54 -10.92
C LEU A 419 7.29 10.64 -10.10
N THR A 420 8.53 10.51 -10.50
CA THR A 420 9.55 9.77 -9.76
C THR A 420 9.79 10.38 -8.38
N ARG A 421 9.88 11.70 -8.30
CA ARG A 421 9.99 12.42 -7.03
C ARG A 421 8.75 12.20 -6.14
N MET A 422 7.56 12.26 -6.72
CA MET A 422 6.31 12.04 -5.98
C MET A 422 6.19 10.61 -5.44
N HIS A 423 6.68 9.63 -6.18
CA HIS A 423 6.77 8.25 -5.68
C HIS A 423 7.65 8.14 -4.44
N GLU A 424 8.73 8.92 -4.33
CA GLU A 424 9.56 8.95 -3.13
C GLU A 424 8.82 9.56 -1.93
N GLU A 425 7.95 10.55 -2.17
CA GLU A 425 7.14 11.16 -1.11
C GLU A 425 6.00 10.24 -0.66
N ASP A 426 5.39 9.50 -1.57
CA ASP A 426 4.35 8.50 -1.30
C ASP A 426 4.52 7.30 -2.23
N PRO A 427 5.13 6.21 -1.74
CA PRO A 427 5.38 5.01 -2.56
C PRO A 427 4.12 4.31 -3.07
N THR A 428 2.94 4.64 -2.57
CA THR A 428 1.67 4.10 -3.06
C THR A 428 1.19 4.75 -4.35
N TRP A 429 1.78 5.86 -4.80
CA TRP A 429 1.69 6.29 -6.19
C TRP A 429 2.68 5.47 -7.01
N VAL A 430 2.16 4.58 -7.82
CA VAL A 430 2.96 3.66 -8.64
C VAL A 430 2.91 4.12 -10.10
N ILE A 431 4.10 4.31 -10.69
CA ILE A 431 4.24 4.77 -12.07
C ILE A 431 4.83 3.64 -12.91
N GLU A 432 4.16 3.32 -14.01
CA GLU A 432 4.61 2.32 -14.96
C GLU A 432 4.59 2.87 -16.38
N GLN A 433 5.73 2.83 -17.06
CA GLN A 433 5.79 3.06 -18.51
C GLN A 433 5.51 1.75 -19.22
N SER A 434 4.27 1.55 -19.63
CA SER A 434 3.84 0.33 -20.30
C SER A 434 4.17 0.36 -21.78
N LYS A 435 5.13 -0.47 -22.22
CA LYS A 435 5.43 -0.69 -23.64
C LYS A 435 4.26 -1.36 -24.35
N GLU A 436 3.61 -2.29 -23.69
CA GLU A 436 2.43 -3.02 -24.20
C GLU A 436 1.28 -2.06 -24.52
N LEU A 437 0.91 -1.23 -23.57
CA LEU A 437 -0.21 -0.31 -23.70
C LEU A 437 0.18 1.00 -24.41
N LYS A 438 1.45 1.26 -24.58
CA LYS A 438 2.01 2.53 -25.10
C LYS A 438 1.48 3.75 -24.33
N GLN A 439 1.39 3.59 -23.02
CA GLN A 439 0.92 4.61 -22.09
C GLN A 439 1.79 4.63 -20.84
N THR A 440 1.85 5.77 -20.18
CA THR A 440 2.33 5.86 -18.80
C THR A 440 1.12 5.70 -17.88
N ILE A 441 1.15 4.69 -17.03
CA ILE A 441 0.07 4.36 -16.11
C ILE A 441 0.44 4.83 -14.72
N LEU A 442 -0.44 5.65 -14.15
CA LEU A 442 -0.38 6.06 -12.74
C LEU A 442 -1.43 5.26 -11.98
N SER A 443 -0.99 4.56 -10.95
CA SER A 443 -1.84 3.75 -10.08
C SER A 443 -1.77 4.26 -8.64
N GLY A 444 -2.86 4.16 -7.92
CA GLY A 444 -2.94 4.56 -6.53
C GLY A 444 -4.11 3.91 -5.80
N GLN A 445 -4.41 4.41 -4.62
CA GLN A 445 -5.38 3.81 -3.71
C GLN A 445 -6.82 4.29 -3.94
N GLY A 446 -7.04 5.28 -4.78
CA GLY A 446 -8.37 5.79 -5.10
C GLY A 446 -8.31 7.01 -6.01
N GLU A 447 -9.48 7.46 -6.45
CA GLU A 447 -9.60 8.65 -7.30
C GLU A 447 -9.01 9.89 -6.64
N PHE A 448 -9.30 10.06 -5.37
CA PHE A 448 -8.82 11.19 -4.59
C PHE A 448 -7.29 11.23 -4.48
N HIS A 449 -6.64 10.07 -4.34
CA HIS A 449 -5.20 9.94 -4.32
C HIS A 449 -4.55 10.45 -5.61
N LEU A 450 -5.11 10.06 -6.77
CA LEU A 450 -4.60 10.49 -8.07
C LEU A 450 -4.94 11.95 -8.37
N ARG A 451 -6.11 12.42 -7.96
CA ARG A 451 -6.50 13.83 -8.11
C ARG A 451 -5.60 14.75 -7.32
N THR A 452 -5.15 14.33 -6.15
CA THR A 452 -4.18 15.07 -5.33
C THR A 452 -2.84 15.21 -6.05
N LEU A 453 -2.35 14.15 -6.66
CA LEU A 453 -1.13 14.19 -7.47
C LEU A 453 -1.31 15.17 -8.65
N LYS A 454 -2.41 15.07 -9.36
CA LYS A 454 -2.71 15.98 -10.47
C LYS A 454 -2.69 17.44 -10.03
N TRP A 455 -3.35 17.77 -8.93
CA TRP A 455 -3.36 19.10 -8.37
C TRP A 455 -1.94 19.62 -8.10
N ARG A 456 -1.10 18.78 -7.48
CA ARG A 456 0.29 19.13 -7.16
C ARG A 456 1.11 19.37 -8.43
N VAL A 457 1.03 18.50 -9.41
CA VAL A 457 1.76 18.67 -10.69
C VAL A 457 1.35 19.97 -11.38
N GLU A 458 0.06 20.26 -11.44
CA GLU A 458 -0.46 21.44 -12.13
C GLU A 458 -0.21 22.73 -11.36
N ASN A 459 -0.33 22.72 -10.03
CA ASN A 459 -0.26 23.94 -9.21
C ASN A 459 1.13 24.20 -8.62
N ASN A 460 1.85 23.18 -8.20
CA ASN A 460 3.20 23.33 -7.64
C ASN A 460 4.26 23.33 -8.73
N ASP A 461 4.19 22.40 -9.66
CA ASP A 461 5.17 22.25 -10.74
C ASP A 461 4.80 22.98 -12.04
N LYS A 462 3.61 23.56 -12.09
CA LYS A 462 3.10 24.35 -13.24
C LYS A 462 3.13 23.58 -14.56
N LEU A 463 2.86 22.27 -14.51
CA LEU A 463 2.86 21.41 -15.68
C LEU A 463 1.46 20.83 -15.89
N PRO A 464 0.73 21.30 -16.94
CA PRO A 464 -0.60 20.76 -17.25
C PRO A 464 -0.52 19.30 -17.70
N ILE A 465 -1.43 18.48 -17.18
CA ILE A 465 -1.49 17.05 -17.51
C ILE A 465 -2.92 16.62 -17.86
N ILE A 466 -3.02 15.50 -18.54
CA ILE A 466 -4.28 14.88 -18.92
C ILE A 466 -4.32 13.46 -18.35
N PHE A 467 -5.43 13.12 -17.70
CA PHE A 467 -5.76 11.76 -17.36
C PHE A 467 -6.66 11.14 -18.44
N GLU A 468 -6.35 9.93 -18.82
CA GLU A 468 -7.13 9.13 -19.77
C GLU A 468 -7.43 7.75 -19.19
N GLU A 469 -8.43 7.09 -19.75
CA GLU A 469 -8.73 5.71 -19.40
C GLU A 469 -7.56 4.81 -19.80
N PRO A 470 -7.02 3.98 -18.90
CA PRO A 470 -5.98 3.03 -19.27
C PRO A 470 -6.48 2.01 -20.27
N ARG A 471 -5.65 1.65 -21.22
CA ARG A 471 -5.94 0.52 -22.11
C ARG A 471 -5.89 -0.78 -21.32
N ILE A 472 -6.65 -1.77 -21.77
CA ILE A 472 -6.68 -3.08 -21.12
C ILE A 472 -5.61 -3.98 -21.76
N PRO A 473 -4.77 -4.65 -20.94
CA PRO A 473 -3.76 -5.58 -21.46
C PRO A 473 -4.39 -6.92 -21.83
N TYR A 474 -5.05 -6.97 -23.00
CA TYR A 474 -5.62 -8.21 -23.51
C TYR A 474 -4.53 -9.23 -23.89
N ARG A 475 -4.93 -10.51 -24.01
CA ARG A 475 -4.10 -11.59 -24.52
C ARG A 475 -4.84 -12.32 -25.63
N GLU A 476 -4.10 -13.00 -26.48
CA GLU A 476 -4.65 -13.87 -27.52
C GLU A 476 -4.23 -15.30 -27.29
N THR A 477 -5.07 -16.24 -27.65
CA THR A 477 -4.77 -17.65 -27.60
C THR A 477 -5.54 -18.38 -28.67
N ILE A 478 -5.25 -19.65 -28.88
CA ILE A 478 -5.94 -20.51 -29.79
C ILE A 478 -6.70 -21.61 -29.03
N THR A 479 -7.72 -22.16 -29.62
CA THR A 479 -8.58 -23.19 -28.99
C THR A 479 -8.62 -24.52 -29.70
N LYS A 480 -8.07 -24.62 -30.91
CA LYS A 480 -7.96 -25.88 -31.65
C LYS A 480 -6.66 -25.92 -32.46
N ALA A 481 -6.32 -27.10 -32.93
CA ALA A 481 -5.18 -27.29 -33.82
C ALA A 481 -5.46 -26.72 -35.22
N ALA A 482 -4.43 -26.20 -35.86
CA ALA A 482 -4.48 -25.72 -37.22
C ALA A 482 -3.12 -25.91 -37.91
N ARG A 483 -3.15 -26.02 -39.23
CA ARG A 483 -1.98 -26.19 -40.06
C ARG A 483 -1.83 -25.04 -41.05
N ALA A 484 -0.63 -24.63 -41.35
CA ALA A 484 -0.35 -23.68 -42.42
C ALA A 484 1.01 -23.92 -43.05
N ASP A 485 1.05 -23.67 -44.35
CA ASP A 485 2.23 -23.69 -45.17
C ASP A 485 2.42 -22.29 -45.74
N TYR A 486 3.64 -21.75 -45.63
CA TYR A 486 3.90 -20.43 -46.19
C TYR A 486 5.26 -20.40 -46.87
N ARG A 487 5.29 -19.84 -48.08
CA ARG A 487 6.50 -19.64 -48.87
C ARG A 487 6.79 -18.13 -48.98
N HIS A 488 7.93 -17.71 -48.42
CA HIS A 488 8.43 -16.36 -48.63
C HIS A 488 9.37 -16.38 -49.83
N LYS A 489 9.07 -15.58 -50.85
CA LYS A 489 9.92 -15.40 -52.00
C LYS A 489 9.94 -13.92 -52.40
N LYS A 490 11.17 -13.36 -52.46
CA LYS A 490 11.39 -12.00 -52.92
C LYS A 490 12.60 -12.00 -53.84
N GLN A 491 12.45 -11.39 -55.00
CA GLN A 491 13.54 -11.22 -55.96
C GLN A 491 13.63 -9.75 -56.32
N SER A 492 14.73 -9.10 -55.93
CA SER A 492 15.00 -7.71 -56.30
C SER A 492 16.48 -7.51 -56.45
N GLY A 493 16.96 -7.47 -57.72
CA GLY A 493 18.28 -6.97 -58.13
C GLY A 493 19.51 -7.42 -57.31
N GLY A 494 19.68 -8.72 -57.07
CA GLY A 494 20.78 -9.26 -56.26
C GLY A 494 20.41 -10.62 -55.71
N ALA A 495 21.04 -11.02 -54.57
CA ALA A 495 20.68 -12.25 -53.87
C ALA A 495 19.19 -12.20 -53.45
N GLY A 496 18.38 -13.18 -53.94
CA GLY A 496 16.97 -13.28 -53.59
C GLY A 496 16.73 -13.73 -52.16
N GLN A 497 15.45 -13.77 -51.79
CA GLN A 497 15.00 -14.34 -50.52
C GLN A 497 14.04 -15.50 -50.79
N SER A 498 14.31 -16.68 -50.25
CA SER A 498 13.46 -17.84 -50.41
C SER A 498 13.44 -18.73 -49.16
N GLY A 499 12.29 -19.04 -48.66
CA GLY A 499 12.11 -19.96 -47.54
C GLY A 499 10.66 -20.41 -47.45
N GLU A 500 10.45 -21.70 -47.21
CA GLU A 500 9.11 -22.26 -47.05
C GLU A 500 9.03 -23.06 -45.74
N VAL A 501 8.01 -22.81 -44.95
CA VAL A 501 7.79 -23.43 -43.64
C VAL A 501 6.41 -24.04 -43.60
N HIS A 502 6.32 -25.32 -43.22
CA HIS A 502 5.11 -26.03 -42.95
C HIS A 502 5.03 -26.29 -41.43
N LEU A 503 3.99 -25.82 -40.79
CA LEU A 503 3.84 -25.97 -39.35
C LEU A 503 2.40 -26.34 -38.96
N ILE A 504 2.30 -26.95 -37.78
CA ILE A 504 1.05 -27.23 -37.09
C ILE A 504 1.13 -26.55 -35.73
N ILE A 505 0.08 -25.87 -35.36
CA ILE A 505 -0.05 -25.25 -34.02
C ILE A 505 -1.24 -25.85 -33.29
N GLU A 506 -1.17 -25.87 -31.98
CA GLU A 506 -2.26 -26.27 -31.11
C GLU A 506 -2.15 -25.56 -29.75
N PRO A 507 -3.24 -25.52 -28.96
CA PRO A 507 -3.17 -24.99 -27.60
C PRO A 507 -2.15 -25.76 -26.76
N TYR A 508 -1.32 -25.03 -26.02
CA TYR A 508 -0.38 -25.62 -25.07
C TYR A 508 -0.98 -25.72 -23.70
N THR A 509 -0.86 -26.88 -23.08
CA THR A 509 -1.21 -27.12 -21.67
C THR A 509 -0.02 -27.75 -20.98
N GLU A 510 0.31 -27.29 -19.79
CA GLU A 510 1.42 -27.82 -19.00
C GLU A 510 1.26 -29.33 -18.78
N GLY A 511 2.35 -30.08 -19.02
CA GLY A 511 2.35 -31.54 -18.85
C GLY A 511 1.71 -32.32 -19.98
N MET A 512 1.31 -31.70 -21.08
CA MET A 512 0.77 -32.45 -22.23
C MET A 512 1.84 -33.34 -22.85
N PRO A 513 1.43 -34.51 -23.40
CA PRO A 513 2.37 -35.44 -24.03
C PRO A 513 3.02 -34.86 -25.28
N ALA A 514 4.17 -35.41 -25.68
CA ALA A 514 4.83 -35.03 -26.92
C ALA A 514 3.90 -35.21 -28.12
N PRO A 515 4.00 -34.37 -29.16
CA PRO A 515 3.16 -34.50 -30.33
C PRO A 515 3.45 -35.79 -31.09
N ASP A 516 2.41 -36.46 -31.53
CA ASP A 516 2.53 -37.71 -32.28
C ASP A 516 1.86 -37.60 -33.66
N THR A 517 0.56 -37.60 -33.74
CA THR A 517 -0.16 -37.56 -35.02
C THR A 517 -1.28 -36.52 -35.01
N TYR A 518 -1.35 -35.72 -36.05
CA TYR A 518 -2.44 -34.78 -36.28
C TYR A 518 -3.26 -35.20 -37.52
N LYS A 519 -4.58 -35.04 -37.41
CA LYS A 519 -5.50 -35.29 -38.53
C LYS A 519 -6.18 -34.01 -38.98
N PHE A 520 -6.05 -33.69 -40.26
CA PHE A 520 -6.76 -32.57 -40.88
C PHE A 520 -7.47 -33.10 -42.12
N GLY A 521 -8.81 -33.23 -42.03
CA GLY A 521 -9.60 -33.89 -43.05
C GLY A 521 -9.25 -35.37 -43.17
N ASN A 522 -8.88 -35.81 -44.34
CA ASN A 522 -8.46 -37.18 -44.62
C ASN A 522 -6.95 -37.44 -44.54
N GLN A 523 -6.17 -36.42 -44.18
CA GLN A 523 -4.71 -36.51 -44.11
C GLN A 523 -4.24 -36.62 -42.66
N GLU A 524 -3.25 -37.50 -42.47
CA GLU A 524 -2.55 -37.66 -41.21
C GLU A 524 -1.13 -37.11 -41.31
N TYR A 525 -0.71 -36.41 -40.28
CA TYR A 525 0.64 -35.85 -40.15
C TYR A 525 1.29 -36.44 -38.91
N LYS A 526 2.30 -37.31 -39.14
CA LYS A 526 3.07 -37.88 -38.03
C LYS A 526 4.24 -36.96 -37.67
N MET A 527 4.38 -36.71 -36.41
CA MET A 527 5.47 -35.90 -35.87
C MET A 527 6.56 -36.77 -35.28
N SER A 528 7.80 -36.49 -35.68
CA SER A 528 9.00 -37.08 -35.08
C SER A 528 9.81 -35.97 -34.46
N VAL A 529 9.67 -35.80 -33.16
CA VAL A 529 10.32 -34.72 -32.43
C VAL A 529 11.82 -34.98 -32.34
N ARG A 530 12.62 -34.08 -32.88
CA ARG A 530 14.09 -34.11 -32.83
C ARG A 530 14.64 -33.18 -31.75
N ASP A 531 13.99 -32.05 -31.55
CA ASP A 531 14.38 -31.06 -30.57
C ASP A 531 13.15 -30.29 -30.08
N THR A 532 13.20 -29.88 -28.82
CA THR A 532 12.12 -29.11 -28.18
C THR A 532 12.68 -27.89 -27.51
N GLN A 533 12.05 -26.75 -27.76
CA GLN A 533 12.38 -25.49 -27.10
C GLN A 533 11.14 -24.98 -26.38
N GLU A 534 11.22 -24.88 -25.05
CA GLU A 534 10.19 -24.25 -24.24
C GLU A 534 10.59 -22.81 -23.92
N ILE A 535 9.78 -21.84 -24.31
CA ILE A 535 10.06 -20.43 -24.13
C ILE A 535 9.04 -19.85 -23.14
N PRO A 536 9.43 -19.58 -21.88
CA PRO A 536 8.58 -18.83 -20.96
C PRO A 536 8.39 -17.41 -21.49
N LEU A 537 7.14 -16.95 -21.52
CA LEU A 537 6.84 -15.61 -22.00
C LEU A 537 6.82 -14.61 -20.86
N ALA A 538 7.38 -13.43 -21.07
CA ALA A 538 7.41 -12.36 -20.06
C ALA A 538 6.02 -11.91 -19.62
N TRP A 539 5.02 -12.05 -20.49
CA TRP A 539 3.62 -11.71 -20.23
C TRP A 539 2.74 -12.91 -19.78
N GLY A 540 3.36 -14.01 -19.39
CA GLY A 540 2.72 -15.22 -18.90
C GLY A 540 2.49 -16.27 -19.99
N GLY A 541 2.44 -17.53 -19.58
CA GLY A 541 2.32 -18.65 -20.48
C GLY A 541 3.61 -19.00 -21.20
N LYS A 542 3.53 -19.90 -22.17
CA LYS A 542 4.68 -20.40 -22.91
C LYS A 542 4.43 -20.45 -24.41
N LEU A 543 5.52 -20.37 -25.18
CA LEU A 543 5.60 -20.85 -26.57
C LEU A 543 6.48 -22.09 -26.56
N VAL A 544 5.94 -23.22 -27.01
CA VAL A 544 6.68 -24.47 -27.13
C VAL A 544 6.87 -24.80 -28.60
N VAL A 545 8.11 -24.99 -29.02
CA VAL A 545 8.45 -25.28 -30.41
C VAL A 545 9.12 -26.65 -30.50
N HIS A 546 8.55 -27.53 -31.31
CA HIS A 546 9.13 -28.81 -31.64
C HIS A 546 9.67 -28.81 -33.08
N ASN A 547 10.97 -29.10 -33.19
CA ASN A 547 11.54 -29.37 -34.51
C ASN A 547 11.24 -30.81 -34.88
N CYS A 548 10.36 -30.99 -35.86
CA CYS A 548 9.96 -32.28 -36.40
C CYS A 548 10.37 -32.47 -37.86
N ILE A 549 11.37 -31.72 -38.34
CA ILE A 549 11.86 -31.77 -39.68
C ILE A 549 12.53 -33.13 -39.98
N VAL A 550 12.13 -33.74 -41.10
CA VAL A 550 12.64 -35.02 -41.58
C VAL A 550 13.37 -34.81 -42.94
N GLY A 551 14.42 -35.57 -43.17
CA GLY A 551 15.10 -35.58 -44.47
C GLY A 551 15.85 -34.29 -44.83
N GLY A 552 16.13 -33.43 -43.86
CA GLY A 552 16.91 -32.21 -44.11
C GLY A 552 16.19 -31.16 -44.97
N ALA A 553 14.84 -31.15 -44.94
CA ALA A 553 14.03 -30.19 -45.69
C ALA A 553 14.32 -28.73 -45.34
N ILE A 554 14.66 -28.46 -44.12
CA ILE A 554 15.13 -27.17 -43.62
C ILE A 554 16.42 -27.45 -42.83
N ASP A 555 17.52 -26.73 -43.15
CA ASP A 555 18.74 -26.81 -42.38
C ASP A 555 18.52 -26.34 -40.94
N ALA A 556 19.08 -27.07 -40.00
CA ALA A 556 18.95 -26.79 -38.58
C ALA A 556 19.38 -25.33 -38.18
N ARG A 557 20.32 -24.75 -38.95
CA ARG A 557 20.77 -23.37 -38.75
C ARG A 557 19.66 -22.31 -38.90
N PHE A 558 18.58 -22.65 -39.65
CA PHE A 558 17.45 -21.74 -39.89
C PHE A 558 16.32 -21.86 -38.83
N ILE A 559 16.33 -22.90 -38.02
CA ILE A 559 15.32 -23.09 -36.99
C ILE A 559 15.25 -21.90 -35.99
N PRO A 560 16.39 -21.35 -35.49
CA PRO A 560 16.36 -20.15 -34.67
C PRO A 560 15.68 -18.94 -35.34
N ALA A 561 15.88 -18.77 -36.65
CA ALA A 561 15.23 -17.70 -37.42
C ALA A 561 13.72 -17.89 -37.50
N ILE A 562 13.24 -19.13 -37.70
CA ILE A 562 11.82 -19.46 -37.67
C ILE A 562 11.21 -19.15 -36.30
N VAL A 563 11.88 -19.54 -35.22
CA VAL A 563 11.46 -19.26 -33.84
C VAL A 563 11.33 -17.76 -33.61
N LYS A 564 12.27 -16.96 -34.09
CA LYS A 564 12.16 -15.49 -34.02
C LYS A 564 10.93 -14.98 -34.77
N GLY A 565 10.59 -15.55 -35.91
CA GLY A 565 9.37 -15.22 -36.65
C GLY A 565 8.09 -15.56 -35.87
N LEU A 566 8.10 -16.71 -35.20
CA LEU A 566 7.01 -17.10 -34.31
C LEU A 566 6.86 -16.11 -33.15
N MET A 567 7.97 -15.72 -32.52
CA MET A 567 7.98 -14.75 -31.44
C MET A 567 7.51 -13.38 -31.88
N ASP A 568 7.80 -12.94 -33.10
CA ASP A 568 7.29 -11.68 -33.64
C ASP A 568 5.75 -11.64 -33.58
N ARG A 569 5.10 -12.76 -33.85
CA ARG A 569 3.62 -12.84 -33.80
C ARG A 569 3.10 -13.19 -32.42
N MET A 570 3.90 -13.76 -31.55
CA MET A 570 3.53 -13.87 -30.13
C MET A 570 3.52 -12.50 -29.43
N GLU A 571 4.41 -11.61 -29.82
CA GLU A 571 4.47 -10.23 -29.31
C GLU A 571 3.39 -9.33 -29.91
N GLN A 572 2.99 -9.60 -31.15
CA GLN A 572 1.92 -8.88 -31.86
C GLN A 572 0.96 -9.91 -32.46
N GLY A 573 0.03 -10.36 -31.65
CA GLY A 573 -0.94 -11.39 -32.02
C GLY A 573 -1.69 -11.07 -33.30
N PRO A 574 -1.96 -12.08 -34.14
CA PRO A 574 -2.64 -11.88 -35.42
C PRO A 574 -4.07 -11.37 -35.32
N LEU A 575 -4.70 -11.48 -34.14
CA LEU A 575 -6.12 -11.17 -33.96
C LEU A 575 -6.36 -9.70 -33.65
N THR A 576 -5.67 -9.17 -32.64
CA THR A 576 -5.84 -7.78 -32.16
C THR A 576 -4.51 -7.06 -31.90
N GLY A 577 -3.38 -7.66 -32.25
CA GLY A 577 -2.05 -7.11 -31.95
C GLY A 577 -1.63 -7.28 -30.50
N SER A 578 -2.43 -7.95 -29.68
CA SER A 578 -2.12 -8.22 -28.26
C SER A 578 -1.11 -9.37 -28.13
N TYR A 579 -0.48 -9.48 -26.98
CA TYR A 579 0.42 -10.60 -26.69
C TYR A 579 -0.33 -11.94 -26.76
N ALA A 580 0.22 -12.90 -27.48
CA ALA A 580 -0.30 -14.26 -27.54
C ALA A 580 0.38 -15.17 -26.54
N ARG A 581 -0.30 -16.22 -26.07
CA ARG A 581 0.25 -17.15 -25.09
C ARG A 581 -0.27 -18.57 -25.28
N ASP A 582 0.49 -19.52 -24.74
CA ASP A 582 0.12 -20.93 -24.63
C ASP A 582 -0.15 -21.59 -26.00
N VAL A 583 0.85 -21.52 -26.84
CA VAL A 583 0.83 -22.13 -28.18
C VAL A 583 1.97 -23.14 -28.28
N ARG A 584 1.67 -24.33 -28.78
CA ARG A 584 2.65 -25.35 -29.19
C ARG A 584 2.75 -25.41 -30.70
N VAL A 585 3.96 -25.34 -31.23
CA VAL A 585 4.24 -25.34 -32.66
C VAL A 585 5.08 -26.55 -33.01
N CYS A 586 4.66 -27.32 -34.05
CA CYS A 586 5.48 -28.34 -34.69
C CYS A 586 5.89 -27.85 -36.05
N ILE A 587 7.17 -27.66 -36.27
CA ILE A 587 7.73 -27.40 -37.61
C ILE A 587 8.10 -28.74 -38.21
N TYR A 588 7.37 -29.20 -39.20
CA TYR A 588 7.52 -30.57 -39.70
C TYR A 588 8.00 -30.71 -41.11
N ASP A 589 7.94 -29.66 -41.94
CA ASP A 589 8.39 -29.69 -43.31
C ASP A 589 8.71 -28.27 -43.82
N GLY A 590 9.26 -28.17 -45.01
CA GLY A 590 9.58 -26.92 -45.65
C GLY A 590 10.42 -27.12 -46.90
N LYS A 591 10.93 -26.00 -47.45
CA LYS A 591 11.82 -26.01 -48.62
C LYS A 591 12.88 -24.93 -48.46
N MET A 592 14.10 -25.28 -48.89
CA MET A 592 15.23 -24.37 -49.02
C MET A 592 15.61 -24.18 -50.50
N HIS A 593 16.14 -23.01 -50.80
CA HIS A 593 16.79 -22.71 -52.04
C HIS A 593 18.32 -22.63 -51.83
N PRO A 594 19.13 -23.30 -52.68
CA PRO A 594 20.58 -23.40 -52.46
C PRO A 594 21.29 -22.03 -52.31
N VAL A 595 20.78 -21.00 -52.98
CA VAL A 595 21.43 -19.67 -53.03
C VAL A 595 20.66 -18.60 -52.27
N ASP A 596 19.34 -18.61 -52.37
CA ASP A 596 18.49 -17.51 -51.90
C ASP A 596 17.94 -17.71 -50.48
N SER A 597 18.15 -18.87 -49.85
CA SER A 597 17.74 -19.10 -48.48
C SER A 597 18.66 -18.45 -47.47
N ASN A 598 18.09 -17.64 -46.59
CA ASN A 598 18.76 -16.96 -45.50
C ASN A 598 17.87 -16.85 -44.27
N GLU A 599 18.40 -16.32 -43.18
CA GLU A 599 17.68 -16.17 -41.92
C GLU A 599 16.41 -15.32 -42.07
N ILE A 600 16.50 -14.21 -42.81
CA ILE A 600 15.36 -13.31 -43.02
C ILE A 600 14.21 -14.02 -43.72
N SER A 601 14.51 -14.84 -44.74
CA SER A 601 13.54 -15.61 -45.51
C SER A 601 12.72 -16.56 -44.59
N PHE A 602 13.42 -17.29 -43.72
CA PHE A 602 12.80 -18.24 -42.81
C PHE A 602 12.09 -17.56 -41.64
N ARG A 603 12.61 -16.44 -41.16
CA ARG A 603 11.89 -15.62 -40.15
C ARG A 603 10.55 -15.15 -40.68
N LEU A 604 10.50 -14.62 -41.89
CA LEU A 604 9.25 -14.15 -42.51
C LEU A 604 8.34 -15.31 -42.89
N ALA A 605 8.87 -16.41 -43.38
CA ALA A 605 8.06 -17.59 -43.70
C ALA A 605 7.41 -18.20 -42.44
N GLY A 606 8.18 -18.33 -41.37
CA GLY A 606 7.67 -18.79 -40.08
C GLY A 606 6.64 -17.86 -39.48
N ARG A 607 6.88 -16.57 -39.52
CA ARG A 607 5.94 -15.55 -39.04
C ARG A 607 4.61 -15.61 -39.77
N ASN A 608 4.64 -15.67 -41.08
CA ASN A 608 3.42 -15.67 -41.89
C ASN A 608 2.67 -17.00 -41.84
N ALA A 609 3.36 -18.13 -41.81
CA ALA A 609 2.76 -19.44 -41.58
C ALA A 609 2.04 -19.50 -40.23
N PHE A 610 2.69 -19.00 -39.17
CA PHE A 610 2.11 -18.92 -37.86
C PHE A 610 0.85 -18.05 -37.84
N SER A 611 0.88 -16.89 -38.46
CA SER A 611 -0.25 -15.97 -38.54
C SER A 611 -1.46 -16.63 -39.20
N GLU A 612 -1.24 -17.34 -40.31
CA GLU A 612 -2.32 -18.04 -41.02
C GLU A 612 -2.90 -19.17 -40.18
N ALA A 613 -2.06 -20.03 -39.60
CA ALA A 613 -2.49 -21.11 -38.73
C ALA A 613 -3.24 -20.60 -37.51
N PHE A 614 -2.77 -19.52 -36.89
CA PHE A 614 -3.39 -18.89 -35.72
C PHE A 614 -4.83 -18.44 -36.02
N ARG A 615 -5.04 -17.77 -37.14
CA ARG A 615 -6.38 -17.35 -37.58
C ARG A 615 -7.32 -18.52 -37.81
N ASN A 616 -6.80 -19.67 -38.20
CA ASN A 616 -7.59 -20.87 -38.46
C ASN A 616 -7.75 -21.79 -37.23
N ALA A 617 -7.14 -21.44 -36.11
CA ALA A 617 -7.14 -22.22 -34.87
C ALA A 617 -8.23 -21.79 -33.90
N ASN A 618 -9.31 -21.17 -34.37
CA ASN A 618 -10.39 -20.61 -33.56
C ASN A 618 -9.82 -19.72 -32.42
N PRO A 619 -9.14 -18.63 -32.78
CA PRO A 619 -8.47 -17.81 -31.80
C PRO A 619 -9.45 -17.04 -30.90
N LYS A 620 -9.05 -16.79 -29.66
CA LYS A 620 -9.84 -16.10 -28.66
C LYS A 620 -9.02 -14.99 -28.00
N VAL A 621 -9.69 -13.95 -27.61
CA VAL A 621 -9.12 -12.88 -26.78
C VAL A 621 -9.36 -13.21 -25.32
N LEU A 622 -8.33 -13.01 -24.51
CA LEU A 622 -8.37 -13.15 -23.06
C LEU A 622 -8.30 -11.77 -22.42
N GLU A 623 -9.04 -11.60 -21.33
CA GLU A 623 -9.00 -10.39 -20.50
C GLU A 623 -8.46 -10.70 -19.11
N PRO A 624 -7.76 -9.75 -18.47
CA PRO A 624 -7.34 -9.92 -17.07
C PRO A 624 -8.54 -9.82 -16.13
N VAL A 625 -8.61 -10.76 -15.20
CA VAL A 625 -9.64 -10.85 -14.17
C VAL A 625 -8.99 -10.74 -12.79
N TYR A 626 -9.61 -9.99 -11.91
CA TYR A 626 -9.09 -9.70 -10.57
C TYR A 626 -9.97 -10.31 -9.49
N ASP A 627 -9.33 -10.79 -8.42
CA ASP A 627 -10.00 -11.11 -7.17
C ASP A 627 -10.22 -9.81 -6.39
N VAL A 628 -11.48 -9.53 -6.09
CA VAL A 628 -11.89 -8.30 -5.41
C VAL A 628 -12.61 -8.68 -4.12
N ASP A 629 -12.13 -8.14 -3.00
CA ASP A 629 -12.76 -8.28 -1.69
C ASP A 629 -13.31 -6.91 -1.28
N VAL A 630 -14.63 -6.85 -1.08
CA VAL A 630 -15.33 -5.60 -0.73
C VAL A 630 -15.88 -5.72 0.67
N MET A 631 -15.62 -4.72 1.51
CA MET A 631 -16.13 -4.63 2.86
C MET A 631 -17.09 -3.46 2.97
N VAL A 632 -18.33 -3.71 3.38
CA VAL A 632 -19.41 -2.72 3.46
C VAL A 632 -20.30 -2.99 4.66
N PRO A 633 -21.02 -1.96 5.18
CA PRO A 633 -22.09 -2.17 6.15
C PRO A 633 -23.23 -3.01 5.56
N GLY A 634 -23.89 -3.79 6.39
CA GLY A 634 -24.98 -4.68 5.95
C GLY A 634 -26.17 -3.97 5.29
N ASP A 635 -26.44 -2.72 5.68
CA ASP A 635 -27.56 -1.93 5.14
C ASP A 635 -27.42 -1.57 3.65
N VAL A 636 -26.19 -1.53 3.12
CA VAL A 636 -25.90 -1.21 1.71
C VAL A 636 -25.45 -2.42 0.89
N MET A 637 -25.40 -3.59 1.48
CA MET A 637 -24.90 -4.81 0.83
C MET A 637 -25.67 -5.15 -0.44
N GLY A 638 -26.98 -5.01 -0.46
CA GLY A 638 -27.80 -5.28 -1.63
C GLY A 638 -27.46 -4.40 -2.84
N ASP A 639 -27.24 -3.11 -2.59
CA ASP A 639 -26.87 -2.17 -3.64
C ASP A 639 -25.45 -2.45 -4.18
N VAL A 640 -24.52 -2.81 -3.30
CA VAL A 640 -23.16 -3.18 -3.68
C VAL A 640 -23.16 -4.47 -4.51
N MET A 641 -23.96 -5.47 -4.12
CA MET A 641 -24.12 -6.72 -4.89
C MET A 641 -24.68 -6.46 -6.29
N SER A 642 -25.70 -5.60 -6.39
CA SER A 642 -26.29 -5.23 -7.68
C SER A 642 -25.30 -4.52 -8.58
N ASP A 643 -24.49 -3.62 -8.04
CA ASP A 643 -23.43 -2.94 -8.81
C ASP A 643 -22.37 -3.93 -9.30
N LEU A 644 -21.91 -4.85 -8.45
CA LEU A 644 -20.96 -5.90 -8.86
C LEU A 644 -21.51 -6.80 -9.96
N GLN A 645 -22.76 -7.21 -9.85
CA GLN A 645 -23.41 -8.00 -10.89
C GLN A 645 -23.46 -7.27 -12.23
N GLY A 646 -23.70 -5.97 -12.22
CA GLY A 646 -23.63 -5.12 -13.40
C GLY A 646 -22.22 -5.00 -14.01
N ARG A 647 -21.19 -5.38 -13.27
CA ARG A 647 -19.78 -5.37 -13.70
C ARG A 647 -19.27 -6.76 -14.12
N ARG A 648 -20.15 -7.65 -14.50
CA ARG A 648 -19.82 -9.04 -14.86
C ARG A 648 -19.07 -9.80 -13.75
N ALA A 649 -19.28 -9.43 -12.50
CA ALA A 649 -18.66 -10.08 -11.37
C ALA A 649 -19.24 -11.48 -11.13
N ILE A 650 -18.36 -12.41 -10.75
CA ILE A 650 -18.74 -13.73 -10.24
C ILE A 650 -18.53 -13.68 -8.73
N ILE A 651 -19.60 -13.80 -7.97
CA ILE A 651 -19.53 -13.81 -6.51
C ILE A 651 -18.96 -15.14 -6.05
N MET A 652 -17.83 -15.11 -5.37
CA MET A 652 -17.13 -16.30 -4.87
C MET A 652 -17.53 -16.68 -3.46
N GLY A 653 -17.96 -15.70 -2.67
CA GLY A 653 -18.37 -15.93 -1.29
C GLY A 653 -18.77 -14.65 -0.58
N MET A 654 -19.41 -14.82 0.56
CA MET A 654 -19.80 -13.74 1.46
C MET A 654 -19.54 -14.18 2.89
N SER A 655 -19.09 -13.25 3.73
CA SER A 655 -18.86 -13.48 5.15
C SER A 655 -19.09 -12.21 5.94
N SER A 656 -19.37 -12.38 7.23
CA SER A 656 -19.44 -11.25 8.16
C SER A 656 -18.09 -11.11 8.86
N ASP A 657 -17.59 -9.90 8.97
CA ASP A 657 -16.32 -9.59 9.61
C ASP A 657 -16.52 -8.41 10.57
N ASN A 658 -16.61 -8.70 11.86
CA ASN A 658 -16.69 -7.72 12.93
C ASN A 658 -17.77 -6.62 12.71
N GLY A 659 -18.98 -7.01 12.32
CA GLY A 659 -20.12 -6.09 12.12
C GLY A 659 -20.23 -5.51 10.71
N PHE A 660 -19.30 -5.84 9.81
CA PHE A 660 -19.36 -5.49 8.39
C PHE A 660 -19.49 -6.75 7.54
N GLU A 661 -20.06 -6.58 6.35
CA GLU A 661 -20.18 -7.67 5.38
C GLU A 661 -19.03 -7.64 4.38
N LYS A 662 -18.42 -8.80 4.14
CA LYS A 662 -17.35 -8.98 3.16
C LYS A 662 -17.89 -9.75 1.96
N ILE A 663 -17.72 -9.20 0.77
CA ILE A 663 -18.09 -9.82 -0.51
C ILE A 663 -16.80 -10.13 -1.26
N SER A 664 -16.57 -11.38 -1.60
CA SER A 664 -15.46 -11.81 -2.45
C SER A 664 -15.97 -12.11 -3.85
N ALA A 665 -15.38 -11.51 -4.86
CA ALA A 665 -15.81 -11.62 -6.25
C ALA A 665 -14.62 -11.67 -7.21
N ARG A 666 -14.84 -12.23 -8.41
CA ARG A 666 -13.95 -12.12 -9.55
C ARG A 666 -14.54 -11.17 -10.57
N VAL A 667 -13.79 -10.15 -10.93
CA VAL A 667 -14.28 -9.08 -11.81
C VAL A 667 -13.24 -8.80 -12.89
N PRO A 668 -13.66 -8.69 -14.18
CA PRO A 668 -12.75 -8.26 -15.24
C PRO A 668 -12.20 -6.84 -14.98
N LEU A 669 -10.92 -6.63 -15.27
CA LEU A 669 -10.26 -5.34 -15.03
C LEU A 669 -11.00 -4.18 -15.71
N LYS A 670 -11.50 -4.39 -16.91
CA LYS A 670 -12.27 -3.38 -17.66
C LYS A 670 -13.48 -2.86 -16.87
N GLU A 671 -14.14 -3.75 -16.17
CA GLU A 671 -15.35 -3.44 -15.39
C GLU A 671 -15.01 -2.75 -14.04
N MET A 672 -13.74 -2.75 -13.64
CA MET A 672 -13.27 -2.09 -12.44
C MET A 672 -12.97 -0.58 -12.64
N SER A 673 -13.12 -0.09 -13.85
CA SER A 673 -12.99 1.34 -14.14
C SER A 673 -13.92 2.15 -13.24
N SER A 674 -13.34 3.12 -12.52
CA SER A 674 -14.06 3.99 -11.59
C SER A 674 -14.84 3.27 -10.48
N TYR A 675 -14.51 2.01 -10.17
CA TYR A 675 -15.22 1.26 -9.12
C TYR A 675 -15.06 1.91 -7.75
N SER A 676 -13.88 2.43 -7.41
CA SER A 676 -13.65 3.10 -6.12
C SER A 676 -14.62 4.27 -5.92
N THR A 677 -14.86 5.04 -6.97
CA THR A 677 -15.80 6.17 -6.96
C THR A 677 -17.25 5.69 -6.81
N ALA A 678 -17.63 4.68 -7.59
CA ALA A 678 -18.98 4.12 -7.53
C ALA A 678 -19.28 3.50 -6.16
N LEU A 679 -18.36 2.73 -5.62
CA LEU A 679 -18.50 2.10 -4.30
C LEU A 679 -18.63 3.16 -3.20
N SER A 680 -17.80 4.19 -3.23
CA SER A 680 -17.87 5.29 -2.28
C SER A 680 -19.20 6.03 -2.34
N SER A 681 -19.73 6.23 -3.54
CA SER A 681 -21.05 6.86 -3.75
C SER A 681 -22.19 6.00 -3.18
N ILE A 682 -22.20 4.70 -3.44
CA ILE A 682 -23.23 3.76 -2.95
C ILE A 682 -23.22 3.68 -1.43
N THR A 683 -22.04 3.67 -0.83
CA THR A 683 -21.87 3.42 0.62
C THR A 683 -21.73 4.69 1.45
N GLY A 684 -21.73 5.87 0.81
CA GLY A 684 -21.44 7.12 1.51
C GLY A 684 -20.03 7.18 2.11
N GLY A 685 -19.09 6.54 1.47
CA GLY A 685 -17.70 6.44 1.93
C GLY A 685 -17.46 5.37 2.99
N ARG A 686 -18.48 4.62 3.38
CA ARG A 686 -18.41 3.57 4.42
C ARG A 686 -17.97 2.21 3.82
N SER A 687 -16.94 2.21 3.03
CA SER A 687 -16.49 1.00 2.33
C SER A 687 -14.97 0.94 2.21
N ALA A 688 -14.48 -0.27 2.02
CA ALA A 688 -13.12 -0.52 1.61
C ALA A 688 -13.11 -1.70 0.66
N PHE A 689 -12.14 -1.76 -0.24
CA PHE A 689 -11.93 -2.94 -1.06
C PHE A 689 -10.45 -3.15 -1.36
N THR A 690 -10.13 -4.38 -1.69
CA THR A 690 -8.81 -4.78 -2.21
C THR A 690 -9.02 -5.48 -3.54
N MET A 691 -8.03 -5.39 -4.42
CA MET A 691 -8.06 -6.14 -5.67
C MET A 691 -6.67 -6.71 -5.96
N LYS A 692 -6.66 -7.94 -6.48
CA LYS A 692 -5.44 -8.67 -6.82
C LYS A 692 -5.66 -9.41 -8.14
N PHE A 693 -4.65 -9.37 -9.02
CA PHE A 693 -4.72 -10.13 -10.27
C PHE A 693 -4.96 -11.62 -9.97
N ALA A 694 -5.95 -12.21 -10.64
CA ALA A 694 -6.29 -13.64 -10.52
C ALA A 694 -5.83 -14.43 -11.74
N SER A 695 -6.37 -14.13 -12.91
CA SER A 695 -6.11 -14.90 -14.13
C SER A 695 -6.51 -14.14 -15.37
N TYR A 696 -6.17 -14.70 -16.53
CA TYR A 696 -6.71 -14.33 -17.82
C TYR A 696 -7.83 -15.26 -18.19
N GLU A 697 -8.98 -14.72 -18.58
CA GLU A 697 -10.18 -15.47 -18.95
C GLU A 697 -10.70 -15.04 -20.33
N LEU A 698 -11.45 -15.91 -21.00
CA LEU A 698 -12.04 -15.60 -22.29
C LEU A 698 -13.00 -14.42 -22.19
N VAL A 699 -12.87 -13.46 -23.11
CA VAL A 699 -13.86 -12.39 -23.22
C VAL A 699 -15.17 -12.94 -23.80
N PRO A 700 -16.34 -12.36 -23.48
CA PRO A 700 -17.59 -12.70 -24.15
C PRO A 700 -17.51 -12.46 -25.65
N SER A 701 -18.27 -13.21 -26.42
CA SER A 701 -18.24 -13.18 -27.91
C SER A 701 -18.51 -11.79 -28.49
N ASP A 702 -19.45 -11.07 -27.92
CA ASP A 702 -19.79 -9.70 -28.34
C ASP A 702 -18.63 -8.71 -28.07
N VAL A 703 -17.93 -8.88 -26.95
CA VAL A 703 -16.74 -8.08 -26.61
C VAL A 703 -15.61 -8.38 -27.59
N GLN A 704 -15.39 -9.65 -27.93
CA GLN A 704 -14.39 -10.06 -28.92
C GLN A 704 -14.67 -9.45 -30.31
N GLU A 705 -15.88 -9.51 -30.77
CA GLU A 705 -16.29 -8.92 -32.05
C GLU A 705 -16.01 -7.41 -32.10
N LYS A 706 -16.32 -6.71 -31.02
CA LYS A 706 -16.06 -5.29 -30.90
C LYS A 706 -14.56 -4.98 -30.94
N LEU A 707 -13.75 -5.74 -30.22
CA LEU A 707 -12.29 -5.55 -30.20
C LEU A 707 -11.66 -5.82 -31.57
N LEU A 708 -12.12 -6.85 -32.28
CA LEU A 708 -11.68 -7.17 -33.65
C LEU A 708 -11.99 -6.02 -34.61
N LYS A 709 -13.19 -5.47 -34.51
CA LYS A 709 -13.63 -4.34 -35.34
C LYS A 709 -12.79 -3.09 -35.10
N GLU A 710 -12.57 -2.76 -33.84
CA GLU A 710 -11.73 -1.60 -33.45
C GLU A 710 -10.30 -1.74 -33.96
N TYR A 711 -9.73 -2.94 -33.90
CA TYR A 711 -8.38 -3.20 -34.42
C TYR A 711 -8.31 -3.05 -35.94
N ALA A 712 -9.29 -3.57 -36.66
CA ALA A 712 -9.37 -3.46 -38.13
C ALA A 712 -9.50 -2.00 -38.59
N GLU A 713 -10.31 -1.20 -37.89
CA GLU A 713 -10.48 0.23 -38.16
C GLU A 713 -9.18 1.03 -37.95
N LYS A 714 -8.41 0.71 -36.90
CA LYS A 714 -7.11 1.33 -36.65
C LYS A 714 -6.08 0.97 -37.72
N ALA A 715 -6.05 -0.28 -38.14
CA ALA A 715 -5.14 -0.74 -39.20
C ALA A 715 -5.40 -0.01 -40.54
N GLN A 716 -6.69 0.28 -40.85
CA GLN A 716 -7.05 1.07 -42.05
C GLN A 716 -6.70 2.56 -41.93
N ALA A 717 -6.69 3.12 -40.73
CA ALA A 717 -6.34 4.51 -40.51
C ALA A 717 -4.84 4.77 -40.59
N ASP A 718 -4.02 3.74 -40.34
CA ASP A 718 -2.55 3.80 -40.41
C ASP A 718 -1.99 3.50 -41.82
N GLU A 719 -2.82 3.02 -42.76
CA GLU A 719 -2.51 2.88 -44.18
C GLU A 719 -2.82 4.20 -44.94
#